data_fde2252ff336185036eab065c998eb13
#
_entry.id   fde2252ff336185036eab065c998eb13
#
_cell.length_a   1.000
_cell.length_b   1.000
_cell.length_c   1.000
_cell.angle_alpha   90.00
_cell.angle_beta   90.00
_cell.angle_gamma   90.00
#
_symmetry.space_group_name_H-M   'P 1'
#
loop_
_entity.id
_entity.type
_entity.pdbx_description
1 polymer ?
#
loop_
_entity_poly.entity_id
_entity_poly.type
_entity_poly.pdbx_seq_one_letter_code
_entity_poly.pdbx_strand_id
1 'polypeptide(L)'
;LAAQDRLPLRNLYFCSRMKKIWVIGALVAVLIVITIAYIRLVLALSENRPAYDALPASTSIVFELKNPADALDKFNSSAFHLSLTRAGFFKKLLAQINTIDSFVLLGNTDTTFSTWADATLLASMNINGRDEFDYLYVLKKEHFNKSQFEQFIGTIEDSLKLNKRVFKEATIYEWTNNAGNNFSCAFVNGLLLGSFTPVLLDEAVAHLREGESLLKNKGFREVNDVAGEDADIVAYINFANLGRYESMLVNETQSALFQSLKHFSDWMELDFKVKDNSFLINGYTASGDSTFLADFNREPTSQVEITHLLPFNTALFFYHAVDDFRSYIDKRGVTFTGELENFQNWIGNEWCFGLLEPLDENYEDDAFLVVKALDSQIAAQSLAERARLFGDDLKAMEEFKTYPIGQLSLNDELNNLFDHQFLKINFPYYAVLDEYVVFASDLSVIKIVLDNYEERLTLASDPDYMVFERNLTTTSNIFFYFNTARSLELLNRLLSNSLVADIRKGDKDFVKFSPVALQFSQYQDIFFTNGYVQFSANMEQHSNRLWQVKLEGQPSGTPVFVTNHYTGEKEILMQDSLHILYLITKAGRILWKHQLDSPVMSEIYLIDFYENTKLQYAFNTKGKIYLIDRKGENVSNYPIKLPAAATNGMLLVDYEKKKDYRMFVACANGKIYGYYKSGKPLPGWSPQEKVGIVKFPMRYVFSQGKDYLIATNEAGDIHFFNRKGDRRNKPVKLEKNFTNDFRMRLTESGFQLFNVDKEGTVYKVHHNGASSSQKQPALPQSFFDFQYTDLNGDGSYEMIFIDSFAAKVFNEKLEEIATPTFNQKIDKAFLLNTSGQKGIGYLSSASGNIYYTDENYQPNAAFPLNGCTPFIAADLFETGRKVIIAGDCEGWVNAYQVK
;
A
#
# COMPACT_ATOMS: atom_id res chain seq x y z
N LEU A 1 -45.01 18.11 -111.32
CA LEU A 1 -43.95 18.84 -112.02
C LEU A 1 -42.95 19.42 -110.94
N ALA A 2 -42.00 18.77 -110.73
CA ALA A 2 -40.60 18.94 -111.03
C ALA A 2 -39.95 20.24 -110.51
N ALA A 3 -39.02 20.19 -109.73
CA ALA A 3 -37.61 20.45 -109.98
C ALA A 3 -36.82 20.40 -108.67
N GLN A 4 -35.76 19.65 -108.78
CA GLN A 4 -34.66 19.44 -107.82
C GLN A 4 -33.89 20.74 -107.57
N ASP A 5 -33.36 20.92 -106.40
CA ASP A 5 -32.08 21.53 -106.29
C ASP A 5 -31.25 20.82 -105.14
N ARG A 6 -30.18 20.23 -105.53
CA ARG A 6 -29.11 19.64 -104.67
C ARG A 6 -28.18 20.75 -104.23
N LEU A 7 -28.04 20.95 -102.95
CA LEU A 7 -26.94 21.71 -102.29
C LEU A 7 -25.86 20.75 -101.76
N PRO A 8 -24.56 21.09 -101.82
CA PRO A 8 -23.49 20.13 -101.76
C PRO A 8 -23.08 19.79 -100.37
N LEU A 9 -23.01 18.51 -100.09
CA LEU A 9 -22.59 17.85 -98.76
C LEU A 9 -21.14 18.08 -98.37
N ARG A 10 -20.41 19.02 -98.89
CA ARG A 10 -18.92 19.21 -98.61
C ARG A 10 -18.60 20.03 -97.37
N ASN A 11 -19.45 20.87 -96.86
CA ASN A 11 -19.14 21.76 -95.71
C ASN A 11 -19.49 21.19 -94.31
N LEU A 12 -20.26 20.11 -94.14
CA LEU A 12 -20.60 19.49 -92.84
C LEU A 12 -19.51 18.57 -92.30
N TYR A 13 -18.65 17.99 -93.17
CA TYR A 13 -17.55 17.15 -92.73
C TYR A 13 -16.35 17.94 -92.16
N PHE A 14 -16.11 19.14 -92.53
CA PHE A 14 -14.97 19.98 -91.99
C PHE A 14 -15.33 20.56 -90.66
N CYS A 15 -16.55 20.92 -90.38
CA CYS A 15 -16.98 21.46 -89.06
C CYS A 15 -17.04 20.38 -87.95
N SER A 16 -17.37 19.09 -88.33
CA SER A 16 -17.36 17.98 -87.35
C SER A 16 -15.92 17.54 -86.91
N ARG A 17 -14.97 17.66 -87.81
CA ARG A 17 -13.59 17.30 -87.57
C ARG A 17 -12.91 18.36 -86.65
N MET A 18 -13.19 19.65 -86.91
CA MET A 18 -12.69 20.72 -86.01
C MET A 18 -13.27 20.64 -84.60
N LYS A 19 -14.60 20.37 -84.44
CA LYS A 19 -15.21 20.17 -83.08
C LYS A 19 -14.61 18.98 -82.36
N LYS A 20 -14.29 17.87 -83.06
CA LYS A 20 -13.59 16.71 -82.42
C LYS A 20 -12.19 17.03 -81.99
N ILE A 21 -11.39 17.81 -82.72
CA ILE A 21 -10.08 18.22 -82.40
C ILE A 21 -10.11 19.15 -81.20
N TRP A 22 -11.06 20.07 -81.10
CA TRP A 22 -11.22 20.93 -79.88
C TRP A 22 -11.71 20.16 -78.66
N VAL A 23 -12.55 19.16 -78.78
CA VAL A 23 -12.98 18.26 -77.70
C VAL A 23 -11.80 17.39 -77.25
N ILE A 24 -10.96 16.86 -78.09
CA ILE A 24 -9.77 16.09 -77.74
C ILE A 24 -8.73 17.02 -77.08
N GLY A 25 -8.52 18.24 -77.60
CA GLY A 25 -7.66 19.22 -76.96
C GLY A 25 -8.11 19.63 -75.58
N ALA A 26 -9.43 19.81 -75.36
CA ALA A 26 -10.00 20.08 -74.03
C ALA A 26 -9.83 18.89 -73.07
N LEU A 27 -10.03 17.65 -73.56
CA LEU A 27 -9.79 16.46 -72.77
C LEU A 27 -8.31 16.28 -72.38
N VAL A 28 -7.38 16.55 -73.27
CA VAL A 28 -5.92 16.51 -72.99
C VAL A 28 -5.56 17.60 -71.98
N ALA A 29 -6.11 18.81 -72.12
CA ALA A 29 -5.86 19.89 -71.13
C ALA A 29 -6.40 19.54 -69.74
N VAL A 30 -7.61 18.95 -69.67
CA VAL A 30 -8.15 18.47 -68.38
C VAL A 30 -7.29 17.34 -67.76
N LEU A 31 -6.81 16.40 -68.57
CA LEU A 31 -5.91 15.34 -68.11
C LEU A 31 -4.60 15.90 -67.62
N ILE A 32 -4.00 16.91 -68.28
CA ILE A 32 -2.80 17.59 -67.83
C ILE A 32 -3.04 18.31 -66.52
N VAL A 33 -4.19 19.00 -66.37
CA VAL A 33 -4.55 19.65 -65.08
C VAL A 33 -4.72 18.63 -63.96
N ILE A 34 -5.41 17.53 -64.25
CA ILE A 34 -5.57 16.42 -63.28
C ILE A 34 -4.21 15.81 -62.93
N THR A 35 -3.34 15.58 -63.91
CA THR A 35 -2.01 15.06 -63.66
C THR A 35 -1.15 16.02 -62.84
N ILE A 36 -1.20 17.31 -63.13
CA ILE A 36 -0.49 18.34 -62.33
C ILE A 36 -1.09 18.44 -60.91
N ALA A 37 -2.40 18.40 -60.78
CA ALA A 37 -3.07 18.40 -59.51
C ALA A 37 -2.72 17.11 -58.69
N TYR A 38 -2.69 15.95 -59.34
CA TYR A 38 -2.26 14.70 -58.76
C TYR A 38 -0.78 14.73 -58.34
N ILE A 39 0.11 15.24 -59.21
CA ILE A 39 1.53 15.40 -58.88
C ILE A 39 1.70 16.36 -57.69
N ARG A 40 0.99 17.50 -57.68
CA ARG A 40 1.01 18.43 -56.53
C ARG A 40 0.45 17.81 -55.28
N LEU A 41 -0.63 17.03 -55.36
CA LEU A 41 -1.18 16.31 -54.23
C LEU A 41 -0.20 15.26 -53.68
N VAL A 42 0.43 14.49 -54.58
CA VAL A 42 1.42 13.47 -54.21
C VAL A 42 2.66 14.13 -53.58
N LEU A 43 3.15 15.27 -54.16
CA LEU A 43 4.24 16.03 -53.57
C LEU A 43 3.87 16.64 -52.23
N ALA A 44 2.68 17.21 -52.08
CA ALA A 44 2.21 17.76 -50.80
C ALA A 44 2.02 16.65 -49.74
N LEU A 45 1.51 15.48 -50.14
CA LEU A 45 1.41 14.31 -49.23
C LEU A 45 2.79 13.72 -48.89
N SER A 46 3.79 13.83 -49.81
CA SER A 46 5.18 13.39 -49.51
C SER A 46 5.96 14.35 -48.62
N GLU A 47 5.56 15.63 -48.57
CA GLU A 47 6.15 16.62 -47.69
C GLU A 47 5.56 16.67 -46.28
N ASN A 48 4.42 16.03 -46.03
CA ASN A 48 3.73 16.08 -44.72
C ASN A 48 3.34 14.68 -44.26
N ARG A 49 4.32 13.86 -43.86
CA ARG A 49 4.11 12.51 -43.38
C ARG A 49 3.52 12.49 -41.99
N PRO A 50 2.74 11.44 -41.59
CA PRO A 50 2.40 11.15 -40.22
C PRO A 50 3.66 10.96 -39.37
N ALA A 51 3.65 11.41 -38.12
CA ALA A 51 4.80 11.29 -37.22
C ALA A 51 5.19 9.82 -36.95
N TYR A 52 4.24 8.92 -36.98
CA TYR A 52 4.44 7.48 -36.78
C TYR A 52 5.23 6.80 -37.93
N ASP A 53 5.35 7.44 -39.09
CA ASP A 53 6.18 6.93 -40.21
C ASP A 53 7.68 6.99 -39.89
N ALA A 54 8.09 7.81 -38.92
CA ALA A 54 9.47 7.92 -38.47
C ALA A 54 9.89 6.85 -37.44
N LEU A 55 8.92 6.15 -36.85
CA LEU A 55 9.20 5.25 -35.76
C LEU A 55 9.70 3.88 -36.22
N PRO A 56 10.80 3.37 -35.64
CA PRO A 56 11.32 2.03 -35.96
C PRO A 56 10.33 0.92 -35.59
N ALA A 57 10.36 -0.18 -36.33
CA ALA A 57 9.58 -1.39 -35.99
C ALA A 57 9.97 -2.01 -34.65
N SER A 58 11.17 -1.67 -34.15
CA SER A 58 11.70 -2.10 -32.83
C SER A 58 11.13 -1.31 -31.66
N THR A 59 10.35 -0.27 -31.93
CA THR A 59 9.73 0.58 -30.90
C THR A 59 8.84 -0.25 -29.95
N SER A 60 9.06 -0.05 -28.65
CA SER A 60 8.31 -0.79 -27.62
C SER A 60 7.26 0.06 -26.92
N ILE A 61 7.57 1.31 -26.64
CA ILE A 61 6.64 2.26 -26.04
C ILE A 61 6.75 3.58 -26.80
N VAL A 62 5.60 4.19 -27.12
CA VAL A 62 5.52 5.53 -27.69
C VAL A 62 4.70 6.39 -26.76
N PHE A 63 5.25 7.51 -26.32
CA PHE A 63 4.49 8.56 -25.65
C PHE A 63 4.15 9.64 -26.67
N GLU A 64 2.88 9.96 -26.81
CA GLU A 64 2.41 11.07 -27.64
C GLU A 64 1.87 12.18 -26.75
N LEU A 65 2.40 13.39 -26.91
CA LEU A 65 1.91 14.60 -26.28
C LEU A 65 1.33 15.51 -27.38
N LYS A 66 0.03 15.66 -27.41
CA LYS A 66 -0.67 16.51 -28.40
C LYS A 66 -0.49 18.00 -28.14
N ASN A 67 -0.25 18.36 -26.88
CA ASN A 67 0.14 19.69 -26.44
C ASN A 67 1.22 19.57 -25.35
N PRO A 68 2.51 19.44 -25.72
CA PRO A 68 3.57 19.20 -24.78
C PRO A 68 3.69 20.26 -23.67
N ALA A 69 3.39 21.53 -23.97
CA ALA A 69 3.47 22.62 -22.99
C ALA A 69 2.42 22.42 -21.86
N ASP A 70 1.16 22.21 -22.23
CA ASP A 70 0.07 21.99 -21.27
C ASP A 70 0.27 20.71 -20.45
N ALA A 71 0.70 19.63 -21.10
CA ALA A 71 0.99 18.35 -20.43
C ALA A 71 2.12 18.49 -19.39
N LEU A 72 3.20 19.21 -19.73
CA LEU A 72 4.31 19.47 -18.81
C LEU A 72 3.91 20.40 -17.66
N ASP A 73 3.10 21.42 -17.92
CA ASP A 73 2.59 22.33 -16.87
C ASP A 73 1.68 21.59 -15.87
N LYS A 74 0.77 20.75 -16.35
CA LYS A 74 -0.06 19.89 -15.49
C LYS A 74 0.79 18.91 -14.67
N PHE A 75 1.77 18.28 -15.31
CA PHE A 75 2.69 17.38 -14.63
C PHE A 75 3.49 18.12 -13.55
N ASN A 76 4.09 19.27 -13.86
CA ASN A 76 4.90 20.05 -12.93
C ASN A 76 4.08 20.60 -11.74
N SER A 77 2.79 20.85 -11.93
CA SER A 77 1.89 21.32 -10.88
C SER A 77 1.32 20.19 -10.00
N SER A 78 1.47 18.94 -10.43
CA SER A 78 0.95 17.77 -9.69
C SER A 78 1.70 17.51 -8.39
N ALA A 79 1.03 16.90 -7.40
CA ALA A 79 1.62 16.54 -6.11
C ALA A 79 2.74 15.48 -6.24
N PHE A 80 2.76 14.74 -7.32
CA PHE A 80 3.66 13.60 -7.54
C PHE A 80 4.85 13.89 -8.45
N HIS A 81 4.95 15.09 -9.05
CA HIS A 81 6.00 15.37 -10.02
C HIS A 81 7.43 15.15 -9.46
N LEU A 82 7.68 15.56 -8.20
CA LEU A 82 8.98 15.37 -7.55
C LEU A 82 9.30 13.89 -7.33
N SER A 83 8.30 13.07 -7.06
CA SER A 83 8.48 11.63 -6.86
C SER A 83 8.80 10.92 -8.16
N LEU A 84 8.10 11.23 -9.25
CA LEU A 84 8.38 10.66 -10.57
C LEU A 84 9.71 11.14 -11.18
N THR A 85 10.10 12.40 -10.95
CA THR A 85 11.38 12.91 -11.45
C THR A 85 12.60 12.22 -10.84
N ARG A 86 12.45 11.54 -9.70
CA ARG A 86 13.50 10.75 -9.05
C ARG A 86 13.55 9.30 -9.54
N ALA A 87 12.46 8.78 -10.11
CA ALA A 87 12.42 7.44 -10.68
C ALA A 87 13.31 7.34 -11.93
N GLY A 88 14.21 6.36 -11.98
CA GLY A 88 15.29 6.29 -12.98
C GLY A 88 14.85 6.41 -14.43
N PHE A 89 13.75 5.74 -14.79
CA PHE A 89 13.15 5.78 -16.12
C PHE A 89 12.68 7.20 -16.51
N PHE A 90 11.85 7.81 -15.70
CA PHE A 90 11.32 9.16 -15.94
C PHE A 90 12.41 10.23 -15.81
N LYS A 91 13.38 10.02 -14.94
CA LYS A 91 14.52 10.93 -14.77
C LYS A 91 15.31 11.11 -16.09
N LYS A 92 15.57 10.01 -16.83
CA LYS A 92 16.26 10.08 -18.12
C LYS A 92 15.42 10.85 -19.14
N LEU A 93 14.13 10.50 -19.28
CA LEU A 93 13.21 11.16 -20.21
C LEU A 93 13.11 12.67 -19.94
N LEU A 94 12.86 13.06 -18.70
CA LEU A 94 12.71 14.46 -18.32
C LEU A 94 14.03 15.25 -18.48
N ALA A 95 15.17 14.64 -18.16
CA ALA A 95 16.48 15.28 -18.37
C ALA A 95 16.75 15.53 -19.86
N GLN A 96 16.34 14.60 -20.72
CA GLN A 96 16.47 14.76 -22.17
C GLN A 96 15.51 15.82 -22.71
N ILE A 97 14.24 15.81 -22.28
CA ILE A 97 13.26 16.85 -22.65
C ILE A 97 13.76 18.23 -22.23
N ASN A 98 14.25 18.40 -21.00
CA ASN A 98 14.82 19.67 -20.53
C ASN A 98 16.04 20.12 -21.37
N THR A 99 16.85 19.18 -21.85
CA THR A 99 17.98 19.47 -22.72
C THR A 99 17.51 19.94 -24.10
N ILE A 100 16.48 19.30 -24.65
CA ILE A 100 15.84 19.69 -25.89
C ILE A 100 15.20 21.08 -25.77
N ASP A 101 14.47 21.32 -24.68
CA ASP A 101 13.88 22.63 -24.40
C ASP A 101 14.95 23.73 -24.33
N SER A 102 16.07 23.47 -23.64
CA SER A 102 17.21 24.37 -23.60
C SER A 102 17.83 24.65 -24.98
N PHE A 103 17.90 23.62 -25.85
CA PHE A 103 18.36 23.74 -27.23
C PHE A 103 17.39 24.63 -28.05
N VAL A 104 16.09 24.45 -27.88
CA VAL A 104 15.05 25.24 -28.54
C VAL A 104 15.10 26.71 -28.09
N LEU A 105 15.28 26.95 -26.78
CA LEU A 105 15.35 28.29 -26.20
C LEU A 105 16.57 29.11 -26.69
N LEU A 106 17.72 28.45 -26.96
CA LEU A 106 18.91 29.11 -27.46
C LEU A 106 18.73 29.73 -28.87
N GLY A 107 17.86 29.14 -29.68
CA GLY A 107 17.53 29.66 -31.01
C GLY A 107 16.43 30.71 -31.05
N ASN A 108 15.90 31.10 -29.89
CA ASN A 108 14.68 31.87 -29.79
C ASN A 108 14.93 33.40 -29.80
N THR A 109 15.22 33.94 -30.97
CA THR A 109 15.22 35.40 -31.20
C THR A 109 13.91 35.89 -31.85
N ASP A 110 13.04 34.99 -32.29
CA ASP A 110 11.76 35.31 -32.93
C ASP A 110 10.64 34.33 -32.52
N THR A 111 9.42 34.84 -32.42
CA THR A 111 8.21 34.22 -31.85
C THR A 111 7.72 32.95 -32.56
N THR A 112 8.33 32.50 -33.65
CA THR A 112 7.94 31.35 -34.47
C THR A 112 8.28 29.98 -33.87
N PHE A 113 9.29 29.88 -32.99
CA PHE A 113 9.67 28.62 -32.31
C PHE A 113 9.31 28.60 -30.82
N SER A 114 8.73 29.68 -30.34
CA SER A 114 8.67 30.00 -28.89
C SER A 114 7.68 29.17 -28.06
N THR A 115 6.87 28.32 -28.67
CA THR A 115 5.93 27.52 -27.92
C THR A 115 5.82 26.11 -28.49
N TRP A 116 5.97 25.12 -27.64
CA TRP A 116 5.53 23.76 -27.88
C TRP A 116 3.99 23.66 -28.09
N ALA A 117 3.31 24.81 -28.03
CA ALA A 117 1.88 24.93 -28.34
C ALA A 117 1.63 24.56 -29.81
N ASP A 118 0.53 23.86 -30.06
CA ASP A 118 0.11 23.39 -31.36
C ASP A 118 1.11 22.44 -32.05
N ALA A 119 1.92 21.73 -31.26
CA ALA A 119 2.81 20.70 -31.74
C ALA A 119 2.43 19.34 -31.17
N THR A 120 2.63 18.28 -31.94
CA THR A 120 2.57 16.90 -31.45
C THR A 120 3.98 16.38 -31.28
N LEU A 121 4.33 15.93 -30.08
CA LEU A 121 5.59 15.30 -29.77
C LEU A 121 5.41 13.81 -29.55
N LEU A 122 6.11 12.98 -30.33
CA LEU A 122 6.27 11.56 -30.02
C LEU A 122 7.64 11.35 -29.37
N ALA A 123 7.66 10.62 -28.26
CA ALA A 123 8.87 10.12 -27.64
C ALA A 123 8.82 8.59 -27.65
N SER A 124 9.54 7.95 -28.57
CA SER A 124 9.55 6.51 -28.67
C SER A 124 10.76 5.92 -27.96
N MET A 125 10.50 4.92 -27.12
CA MET A 125 11.53 4.19 -26.38
C MET A 125 12.03 3.00 -27.21
N ASN A 126 13.34 2.96 -27.39
CA ASN A 126 14.01 1.97 -28.23
C ASN A 126 15.25 1.42 -27.54
N ILE A 127 15.53 0.13 -27.73
CA ILE A 127 16.76 -0.50 -27.26
C ILE A 127 17.89 -0.13 -28.19
N ASN A 128 19.00 0.35 -27.63
CA ASN A 128 20.22 0.71 -28.35
C ASN A 128 21.44 -0.12 -27.95
N GLY A 129 21.30 -1.07 -27.03
CA GLY A 129 22.35 -1.97 -26.55
C GLY A 129 21.76 -3.15 -25.76
N ARG A 130 22.63 -3.96 -25.15
CA ARG A 130 22.19 -5.14 -24.40
C ARG A 130 21.34 -4.80 -23.17
N ASP A 131 21.74 -3.74 -22.46
CA ASP A 131 21.09 -3.30 -21.20
C ASP A 131 20.85 -1.78 -21.20
N GLU A 132 20.66 -1.19 -22.40
CA GLU A 132 20.46 0.22 -22.56
C GLU A 132 19.32 0.52 -23.52
N PHE A 133 18.56 1.54 -23.19
CA PHE A 133 17.52 2.12 -24.03
C PHE A 133 17.71 3.61 -24.19
N ASP A 134 17.17 4.15 -25.27
CA ASP A 134 17.13 5.59 -25.47
C ASP A 134 15.86 6.01 -26.22
N TYR A 135 15.65 7.31 -26.31
CA TYR A 135 14.46 7.88 -26.93
C TYR A 135 14.77 8.45 -28.32
N LEU A 136 13.86 8.20 -29.24
CA LEU A 136 13.72 8.94 -30.49
C LEU A 136 12.56 9.92 -30.33
N TYR A 137 12.82 11.19 -30.57
CA TYR A 137 11.84 12.27 -30.53
C TYR A 137 11.41 12.64 -31.93
N VAL A 138 10.11 12.71 -32.17
CA VAL A 138 9.53 13.15 -33.45
C VAL A 138 8.56 14.27 -33.14
N LEU A 139 8.88 15.46 -33.60
CA LEU A 139 8.03 16.64 -33.46
C LEU A 139 7.35 16.96 -34.78
N LYS A 140 6.02 17.05 -34.74
CA LYS A 140 5.22 17.57 -35.85
C LYS A 140 4.53 18.85 -35.42
N LYS A 141 4.77 19.93 -36.16
CA LYS A 141 4.12 21.22 -35.92
C LYS A 141 3.47 21.72 -37.22
N GLU A 142 2.21 22.15 -37.13
CA GLU A 142 1.56 22.75 -38.29
C GLU A 142 2.29 24.00 -38.76
N HIS A 143 2.36 24.16 -40.07
CA HIS A 143 3.04 25.30 -40.72
C HIS A 143 4.55 25.42 -40.50
N PHE A 144 5.21 24.43 -39.84
CA PHE A 144 6.66 24.39 -39.69
C PHE A 144 7.28 23.64 -40.86
N ASN A 145 8.22 24.29 -41.53
CA ASN A 145 8.81 23.79 -42.77
C ASN A 145 10.36 23.81 -42.74
N LYS A 146 10.99 23.24 -43.75
CA LYS A 146 12.44 23.12 -43.85
C LYS A 146 13.16 24.47 -43.79
N SER A 147 12.61 25.52 -44.44
CA SER A 147 13.23 26.85 -44.44
C SER A 147 13.26 27.47 -43.04
N GLN A 148 12.19 27.30 -42.26
CA GLN A 148 12.14 27.77 -40.88
C GLN A 148 13.11 27.00 -39.99
N PHE A 149 13.22 25.65 -40.18
CA PHE A 149 14.21 24.84 -39.49
C PHE A 149 15.64 25.26 -39.81
N GLU A 150 15.99 25.51 -41.14
CA GLU A 150 17.32 25.97 -41.54
C GLU A 150 17.62 27.38 -40.99
N GLN A 151 16.63 28.26 -40.92
CA GLN A 151 16.78 29.58 -40.29
C GLN A 151 17.06 29.42 -38.79
N PHE A 152 16.30 28.56 -38.08
CA PHE A 152 16.55 28.24 -36.68
C PHE A 152 17.97 27.72 -36.45
N ILE A 153 18.39 26.71 -37.21
CA ILE A 153 19.74 26.17 -37.12
C ILE A 153 20.80 27.27 -37.36
N GLY A 154 20.58 28.17 -38.35
CA GLY A 154 21.49 29.27 -38.62
C GLY A 154 21.66 30.24 -37.43
N THR A 155 20.64 30.42 -36.61
CA THR A 155 20.75 31.30 -35.41
C THR A 155 21.54 30.68 -34.27
N ILE A 156 21.63 29.34 -34.19
CA ILE A 156 22.33 28.63 -33.12
C ILE A 156 23.67 28.02 -33.53
N GLU A 157 23.95 27.95 -34.81
CA GLU A 157 25.16 27.28 -35.38
C GLU A 157 26.47 27.85 -34.82
N ASP A 158 26.61 29.18 -34.78
CA ASP A 158 27.81 29.83 -34.25
C ASP A 158 27.93 29.68 -32.72
N SER A 159 26.83 29.63 -32.02
CA SER A 159 26.80 29.54 -30.56
C SER A 159 27.07 28.11 -30.04
N LEU A 160 26.63 27.08 -30.78
CA LEU A 160 26.68 25.69 -30.36
C LEU A 160 27.75 24.83 -31.05
N LYS A 161 28.48 25.37 -32.02
CA LYS A 161 29.49 24.62 -32.82
C LYS A 161 28.91 23.32 -33.39
N LEU A 162 27.83 23.42 -34.16
CA LEU A 162 27.13 22.28 -34.74
C LEU A 162 28.01 21.57 -35.78
N ASN A 163 28.12 20.26 -35.66
CA ASN A 163 28.64 19.39 -36.71
C ASN A 163 27.54 19.03 -37.69
N LYS A 164 27.89 18.86 -38.98
CA LYS A 164 26.95 18.47 -40.02
C LYS A 164 27.39 17.17 -40.69
N ARG A 165 26.49 16.23 -40.86
CA ARG A 165 26.69 15.04 -41.70
C ARG A 165 25.48 14.79 -42.61
N VAL A 166 25.64 14.03 -43.65
CA VAL A 166 24.55 13.65 -44.57
C VAL A 166 24.32 12.14 -44.47
N PHE A 167 23.07 11.75 -44.29
CA PHE A 167 22.62 10.36 -44.29
C PHE A 167 21.35 10.22 -45.13
N LYS A 168 21.32 9.33 -46.13
CA LYS A 168 20.18 9.12 -47.03
C LYS A 168 19.53 10.44 -47.51
N GLU A 169 20.33 11.37 -47.97
CA GLU A 169 19.92 12.71 -48.45
C GLU A 169 19.31 13.65 -47.39
N ALA A 170 19.34 13.27 -46.11
CA ALA A 170 19.00 14.14 -45.01
C ALA A 170 20.23 14.76 -44.38
N THR A 171 20.21 16.08 -44.12
CA THR A 171 21.23 16.73 -43.32
C THR A 171 20.97 16.55 -41.86
N ILE A 172 21.91 15.95 -41.15
CA ILE A 172 21.87 15.72 -39.70
C ILE A 172 22.80 16.75 -39.05
N TYR A 173 22.28 17.42 -38.02
CA TYR A 173 23.00 18.36 -37.19
C TYR A 173 23.29 17.74 -35.85
N GLU A 174 24.52 17.78 -35.39
CA GLU A 174 25.00 17.15 -34.17
C GLU A 174 25.59 18.21 -33.25
N TRP A 175 25.13 18.17 -31.99
CA TRP A 175 25.58 19.07 -30.93
C TRP A 175 26.02 18.28 -29.71
N THR A 176 27.14 18.69 -29.14
CA THR A 176 27.62 18.16 -27.87
C THR A 176 27.53 19.23 -26.80
N ASN A 177 26.77 18.99 -25.75
CA ASN A 177 26.67 19.94 -24.65
C ASN A 177 27.93 19.93 -23.76
N ASN A 178 28.03 20.89 -22.83
CA ASN A 178 29.17 21.01 -21.92
C ASN A 178 29.33 19.80 -20.96
N ALA A 179 28.27 18.98 -20.81
CA ALA A 179 28.29 17.73 -20.03
C ALA A 179 28.72 16.51 -20.85
N GLY A 180 29.03 16.68 -22.15
CA GLY A 180 29.45 15.60 -23.04
C GLY A 180 28.30 14.81 -23.67
N ASN A 181 27.06 15.25 -23.51
CA ASN A 181 25.89 14.59 -24.12
C ASN A 181 25.76 15.05 -25.59
N ASN A 182 25.69 14.07 -26.50
CA ASN A 182 25.50 14.34 -27.92
C ASN A 182 24.00 14.33 -28.24
N PHE A 183 23.54 15.38 -28.91
CA PHE A 183 22.17 15.45 -29.45
C PHE A 183 22.27 15.60 -30.97
N SER A 184 21.54 14.77 -31.68
CA SER A 184 21.46 14.79 -33.14
C SER A 184 20.03 15.14 -33.56
N CYS A 185 19.87 16.01 -34.56
CA CYS A 185 18.56 16.34 -35.11
C CYS A 185 18.56 16.46 -36.62
N ALA A 186 17.41 16.25 -37.24
CA ALA A 186 17.23 16.43 -38.70
C ALA A 186 15.77 16.81 -39.00
N PHE A 187 15.57 17.55 -40.07
CA PHE A 187 14.24 17.85 -40.61
C PHE A 187 13.99 17.06 -41.90
N VAL A 188 13.05 16.14 -41.88
CA VAL A 188 12.77 15.21 -42.97
C VAL A 188 11.24 15.08 -43.16
N ASN A 189 10.77 15.31 -44.40
CA ASN A 189 9.36 15.13 -44.81
C ASN A 189 8.35 15.83 -43.86
N GLY A 190 8.65 17.06 -43.42
CA GLY A 190 7.77 17.84 -42.54
C GLY A 190 7.89 17.50 -41.05
N LEU A 191 8.79 16.59 -40.67
CA LEU A 191 9.01 16.17 -39.29
C LEU A 191 10.40 16.63 -38.77
N LEU A 192 10.45 17.12 -37.54
CA LEU A 192 11.68 17.35 -36.81
C LEU A 192 12.00 16.10 -35.99
N LEU A 193 13.11 15.45 -36.30
CA LEU A 193 13.61 14.26 -35.63
C LEU A 193 14.74 14.64 -34.69
N GLY A 194 14.82 13.98 -33.53
CA GLY A 194 15.89 14.17 -32.57
C GLY A 194 16.19 12.95 -31.74
N SER A 195 17.47 12.69 -31.43
CA SER A 195 17.86 11.64 -30.49
C SER A 195 19.23 11.95 -29.88
N PHE A 196 19.47 11.45 -28.67
CA PHE A 196 20.78 11.44 -28.02
C PHE A 196 21.62 10.23 -28.47
N THR A 197 21.01 9.29 -29.19
CA THR A 197 21.67 8.15 -29.83
C THR A 197 21.60 8.29 -31.34
N PRO A 198 22.71 8.61 -32.03
CA PRO A 198 22.72 8.91 -33.47
C PRO A 198 22.16 7.79 -34.34
N VAL A 199 22.33 6.51 -33.95
CA VAL A 199 21.83 5.36 -34.71
C VAL A 199 20.29 5.37 -34.78
N LEU A 200 19.58 5.75 -33.69
CA LEU A 200 18.13 5.83 -33.70
C LEU A 200 17.60 6.89 -34.65
N LEU A 201 18.34 8.02 -34.75
CA LEU A 201 18.00 9.06 -35.73
C LEU A 201 18.23 8.56 -37.19
N ASP A 202 19.31 7.84 -37.44
CA ASP A 202 19.59 7.26 -38.74
C ASP A 202 18.54 6.23 -39.16
N GLU A 203 18.08 5.40 -38.22
CA GLU A 203 16.95 4.46 -38.42
C GLU A 203 15.65 5.21 -38.78
N ALA A 204 15.34 6.29 -38.07
CA ALA A 204 14.13 7.08 -38.33
C ALA A 204 14.19 7.73 -39.73
N VAL A 205 15.34 8.28 -40.13
CA VAL A 205 15.55 8.82 -41.49
C VAL A 205 15.39 7.71 -42.53
N ALA A 206 15.95 6.53 -42.29
CA ALA A 206 15.82 5.39 -43.17
C ALA A 206 14.36 4.96 -43.33
N HIS A 207 13.61 4.82 -42.28
CA HIS A 207 12.19 4.49 -42.29
C HIS A 207 11.35 5.46 -43.12
N LEU A 208 11.54 6.75 -42.93
CA LEU A 208 10.86 7.78 -43.70
C LEU A 208 11.19 7.71 -45.20
N ARG A 209 12.43 7.30 -45.55
CA ARG A 209 12.86 7.17 -46.95
C ARG A 209 12.38 5.85 -47.59
N GLU A 210 12.35 4.77 -46.86
CA GLU A 210 11.93 3.46 -47.32
C GLU A 210 10.40 3.31 -47.36
N GLY A 211 9.67 4.25 -46.73
CA GLY A 211 8.22 4.24 -46.70
C GLY A 211 7.62 3.21 -45.73
N GLU A 212 8.37 2.80 -44.72
CA GLU A 212 7.86 1.99 -43.61
C GLU A 212 7.02 2.88 -42.67
N SER A 213 6.09 2.27 -41.90
CA SER A 213 5.22 3.00 -40.98
C SER A 213 4.60 2.06 -39.98
N LEU A 214 4.49 2.48 -38.72
CA LEU A 214 3.68 1.77 -37.72
C LEU A 214 2.21 1.67 -38.11
N LEU A 215 1.68 2.61 -38.88
CA LEU A 215 0.32 2.58 -39.40
C LEU A 215 0.02 1.39 -40.36
N LYS A 216 1.04 0.68 -40.82
CA LYS A 216 0.89 -0.59 -41.54
C LYS A 216 0.65 -1.77 -40.63
N ASN A 217 1.05 -1.68 -39.38
CA ASN A 217 0.80 -2.72 -38.36
C ASN A 217 -0.71 -2.72 -38.00
N LYS A 218 -1.35 -3.89 -38.14
CA LYS A 218 -2.79 -4.02 -37.92
C LYS A 218 -3.17 -3.68 -36.48
N GLY A 219 -2.48 -4.27 -35.49
CA GLY A 219 -2.79 -4.06 -34.08
C GLY A 219 -2.57 -2.62 -33.63
N PHE A 220 -1.46 -1.98 -34.08
CA PHE A 220 -1.25 -0.55 -33.83
C PHE A 220 -2.36 0.32 -34.38
N ARG A 221 -2.77 0.06 -35.62
CA ARG A 221 -3.83 0.85 -36.26
C ARG A 221 -5.17 0.69 -35.55
N GLU A 222 -5.53 -0.53 -35.12
CA GLU A 222 -6.77 -0.81 -34.40
C GLU A 222 -6.88 0.04 -33.12
N VAL A 223 -5.80 0.20 -32.37
CA VAL A 223 -5.82 1.02 -31.16
C VAL A 223 -5.65 2.52 -31.45
N ASN A 224 -4.84 2.89 -32.46
CA ASN A 224 -4.64 4.28 -32.83
C ASN A 224 -5.90 4.94 -33.42
N ASP A 225 -6.71 4.19 -34.18
CA ASP A 225 -7.93 4.70 -34.81
C ASP A 225 -9.05 5.02 -33.79
N VAL A 226 -8.94 4.51 -32.57
CA VAL A 226 -9.91 4.71 -31.47
C VAL A 226 -9.34 5.53 -30.30
N ALA A 227 -8.07 5.94 -30.38
CA ALA A 227 -7.40 6.74 -29.37
C ALA A 227 -8.13 8.06 -29.08
N GLY A 228 -8.21 8.44 -27.80
CA GLY A 228 -8.92 9.63 -27.35
C GLY A 228 -8.26 10.94 -27.81
N GLU A 229 -9.08 11.98 -28.06
CA GLU A 229 -8.57 13.30 -28.47
C GLU A 229 -8.17 14.17 -27.26
N ASP A 230 -8.76 13.93 -26.09
CA ASP A 230 -8.67 14.76 -24.89
C ASP A 230 -7.61 14.31 -23.86
N ALA A 231 -6.71 13.40 -24.22
CA ALA A 231 -5.66 12.92 -23.32
C ALA A 231 -4.56 13.98 -23.12
N ASP A 232 -3.99 14.07 -21.92
CA ASP A 232 -2.80 14.86 -21.67
C ASP A 232 -1.56 14.17 -22.26
N ILE A 233 -1.49 12.85 -22.12
CA ILE A 233 -0.46 11.96 -22.68
C ILE A 233 -1.14 10.72 -23.21
N VAL A 234 -0.79 10.29 -24.42
CA VAL A 234 -1.19 8.97 -24.96
C VAL A 234 0.05 8.08 -24.95
N ALA A 235 -0.09 6.85 -24.42
CA ALA A 235 0.98 5.86 -24.49
C ALA A 235 0.56 4.66 -25.34
N TYR A 236 1.37 4.31 -26.33
CA TYR A 236 1.23 3.08 -27.10
C TYR A 236 2.27 2.05 -26.65
N ILE A 237 1.84 0.84 -26.35
CA ILE A 237 2.69 -0.23 -25.83
C ILE A 237 2.64 -1.42 -26.79
N ASN A 238 3.80 -1.84 -27.28
CA ASN A 238 3.98 -3.02 -28.11
C ASN A 238 4.43 -4.20 -27.24
N PHE A 239 3.54 -5.11 -26.95
CA PHE A 239 3.84 -6.26 -26.07
C PHE A 239 4.92 -7.17 -26.67
N ALA A 240 4.92 -7.39 -27.98
CA ALA A 240 5.91 -8.24 -28.64
C ALA A 240 7.37 -7.73 -28.43
N ASN A 241 7.55 -6.41 -28.30
CA ASN A 241 8.85 -5.79 -28.09
C ASN A 241 9.21 -5.61 -26.61
N LEU A 242 8.26 -5.70 -25.67
CA LEU A 242 8.53 -5.56 -24.21
C LEU A 242 9.54 -6.59 -23.71
N GLY A 243 9.50 -7.81 -24.22
CA GLY A 243 10.44 -8.87 -23.84
C GLY A 243 11.92 -8.51 -23.99
N ARG A 244 12.23 -7.51 -24.82
CA ARG A 244 13.61 -7.01 -25.02
C ARG A 244 14.17 -6.24 -23.81
N TYR A 245 13.30 -5.81 -22.90
CA TYR A 245 13.68 -5.05 -21.68
C TYR A 245 13.85 -5.95 -20.45
N GLU A 246 13.74 -7.27 -20.62
CA GLU A 246 13.78 -8.26 -19.56
C GLU A 246 14.96 -8.08 -18.61
N SER A 247 16.20 -8.06 -19.15
CA SER A 247 17.40 -7.91 -18.33
C SER A 247 17.48 -6.61 -17.52
N MET A 248 16.80 -5.56 -18.00
CA MET A 248 16.73 -4.27 -17.30
C MET A 248 15.67 -4.21 -16.23
N LEU A 249 14.58 -4.95 -16.40
CA LEU A 249 13.39 -4.80 -15.56
C LEU A 249 13.25 -5.91 -14.51
N VAL A 250 13.64 -7.15 -14.83
CA VAL A 250 13.43 -8.29 -13.95
C VAL A 250 14.70 -9.00 -13.55
N ASN A 251 14.63 -9.70 -12.42
CA ASN A 251 15.68 -10.60 -11.97
C ASN A 251 15.80 -11.79 -12.94
N GLU A 252 17.01 -12.26 -13.21
CA GLU A 252 17.28 -13.39 -14.12
C GLU A 252 16.48 -14.65 -13.75
N THR A 253 16.21 -14.88 -12.46
CA THR A 253 15.39 -16.00 -11.98
C THR A 253 13.91 -15.89 -12.35
N GLN A 254 13.42 -14.71 -12.72
CA GLN A 254 12.03 -14.39 -13.04
C GLN A 254 11.80 -14.10 -14.53
N SER A 255 12.76 -14.44 -15.36
CA SER A 255 12.72 -14.28 -16.81
C SER A 255 11.45 -14.86 -17.45
N ALA A 256 11.02 -16.04 -17.01
CA ALA A 256 9.84 -16.71 -17.53
C ALA A 256 8.56 -15.88 -17.35
N LEU A 257 8.40 -15.24 -16.21
CA LEU A 257 7.29 -14.34 -15.92
C LEU A 257 7.23 -13.18 -16.92
N PHE A 258 8.36 -12.57 -17.17
CA PHE A 258 8.42 -11.41 -18.07
C PHE A 258 8.27 -11.81 -19.54
N GLN A 259 8.77 -12.97 -19.92
CA GLN A 259 8.59 -13.50 -21.28
C GLN A 259 7.12 -13.79 -21.60
N SER A 260 6.30 -14.13 -20.62
CA SER A 260 4.87 -14.31 -20.83
C SER A 260 4.14 -13.01 -21.14
N LEU A 261 4.62 -11.85 -20.68
CA LEU A 261 4.01 -10.54 -20.96
C LEU A 261 4.00 -10.23 -22.47
N LYS A 262 4.97 -10.69 -23.25
CA LYS A 262 4.98 -10.51 -24.71
C LYS A 262 3.78 -11.18 -25.42
N HIS A 263 3.17 -12.17 -24.76
CA HIS A 263 2.01 -12.90 -25.25
C HIS A 263 0.69 -12.41 -24.63
N PHE A 264 0.73 -11.36 -23.80
CA PHE A 264 -0.46 -10.83 -23.19
C PHE A 264 -1.42 -10.23 -24.20
N SER A 265 -0.89 -9.40 -25.11
CA SER A 265 -1.67 -8.69 -26.16
C SER A 265 -0.76 -8.34 -27.34
N ASP A 266 -1.28 -7.73 -28.39
CA ASP A 266 -0.52 -7.18 -29.52
C ASP A 266 -0.09 -5.73 -29.20
N TRP A 267 -1.04 -4.81 -29.20
CA TRP A 267 -0.84 -3.39 -28.90
C TRP A 267 -1.86 -2.90 -27.88
N MET A 268 -1.42 -1.98 -27.02
CA MET A 268 -2.27 -1.26 -26.07
C MET A 268 -2.06 0.25 -26.25
N GLU A 269 -3.13 0.98 -26.31
CA GLU A 269 -3.16 2.42 -26.26
C GLU A 269 -3.77 2.85 -24.92
N LEU A 270 -3.16 3.85 -24.26
CA LEU A 270 -3.60 4.38 -22.97
C LEU A 270 -3.62 5.90 -22.99
N ASP A 271 -4.78 6.47 -22.76
CA ASP A 271 -5.03 7.90 -22.55
C ASP A 271 -4.86 8.26 -21.08
N PHE A 272 -3.82 9.00 -20.75
CA PHE A 272 -3.57 9.49 -19.40
C PHE A 272 -4.17 10.88 -19.20
N LYS A 273 -4.99 11.03 -18.15
CA LYS A 273 -5.40 12.33 -17.62
C LYS A 273 -4.72 12.57 -16.28
N VAL A 274 -3.88 13.58 -16.25
CA VAL A 274 -3.16 14.01 -15.05
C VAL A 274 -4.08 14.81 -14.14
N LYS A 275 -4.22 14.36 -12.88
CA LYS A 275 -4.92 15.06 -11.80
C LYS A 275 -3.92 15.44 -10.71
N ASP A 276 -4.33 16.26 -9.76
CA ASP A 276 -3.43 16.74 -8.69
C ASP A 276 -2.73 15.58 -7.95
N ASN A 277 -3.45 14.48 -7.69
CA ASN A 277 -2.96 13.34 -6.90
C ASN A 277 -3.28 11.98 -7.53
N SER A 278 -3.53 11.91 -8.83
CA SER A 278 -3.84 10.63 -9.49
C SER A 278 -3.68 10.71 -11.02
N PHE A 279 -3.60 9.52 -11.62
CA PHE A 279 -3.77 9.33 -13.06
C PHE A 279 -5.05 8.55 -13.32
N LEU A 280 -5.93 9.13 -14.14
CA LEU A 280 -7.00 8.40 -14.78
C LEU A 280 -6.47 7.87 -16.11
N ILE A 281 -6.70 6.59 -16.35
CA ILE A 281 -6.21 5.89 -17.53
C ILE A 281 -7.43 5.27 -18.24
N ASN A 282 -7.60 5.61 -19.49
CA ASN A 282 -8.57 4.94 -20.37
C ASN A 282 -7.86 4.57 -21.66
N GLY A 283 -8.43 3.69 -22.44
CA GLY A 283 -7.83 3.35 -23.71
C GLY A 283 -8.35 2.05 -24.29
N TYR A 284 -7.59 1.50 -25.23
CA TYR A 284 -7.98 0.29 -25.92
C TYR A 284 -6.79 -0.65 -26.12
N THR A 285 -7.10 -1.95 -26.08
CA THR A 285 -6.09 -3.00 -26.25
C THR A 285 -6.52 -3.95 -27.36
N ALA A 286 -5.68 -4.10 -28.38
CA ALA A 286 -5.88 -5.05 -29.47
C ALA A 286 -5.48 -6.45 -29.02
N SER A 287 -6.39 -7.42 -29.07
CA SER A 287 -6.12 -8.77 -28.55
C SER A 287 -5.02 -9.50 -29.35
N GLY A 288 -4.95 -9.29 -30.67
CA GLY A 288 -4.15 -10.16 -31.55
C GLY A 288 -4.79 -11.53 -31.77
N ASP A 289 -4.13 -12.39 -32.56
CA ASP A 289 -4.73 -13.69 -32.94
C ASP A 289 -4.29 -14.85 -32.01
N SER A 290 -3.20 -14.70 -31.27
CA SER A 290 -2.58 -15.77 -30.45
C SER A 290 -2.01 -15.21 -29.17
N THR A 291 -2.77 -14.38 -28.48
CA THR A 291 -2.37 -13.75 -27.23
C THR A 291 -3.32 -14.19 -26.11
N PHE A 292 -2.94 -13.93 -24.88
CA PHE A 292 -3.76 -14.23 -23.71
C PHE A 292 -5.13 -13.51 -23.78
N LEU A 293 -5.17 -12.25 -24.22
CA LEU A 293 -6.44 -11.53 -24.38
C LEU A 293 -7.35 -12.13 -25.44
N ALA A 294 -6.80 -12.82 -26.45
CA ALA A 294 -7.59 -13.46 -27.50
C ALA A 294 -8.53 -14.55 -26.94
N ASP A 295 -8.14 -15.20 -25.84
CA ASP A 295 -8.96 -16.22 -25.18
C ASP A 295 -10.25 -15.65 -24.61
N PHE A 296 -10.28 -14.34 -24.33
CA PHE A 296 -11.44 -13.60 -23.83
C PHE A 296 -12.24 -12.87 -24.94
N ASN A 297 -11.89 -13.05 -26.21
CA ASN A 297 -12.63 -12.44 -27.30
C ASN A 297 -14.09 -12.93 -27.30
N ARG A 298 -15.03 -11.96 -27.34
CA ARG A 298 -16.48 -12.16 -27.34
C ARG A 298 -17.05 -12.71 -26.02
N GLU A 299 -16.26 -12.66 -24.94
CA GLU A 299 -16.77 -12.97 -23.60
C GLU A 299 -17.48 -11.74 -23.03
N PRO A 300 -18.70 -11.84 -22.49
CA PRO A 300 -19.34 -10.73 -21.81
C PRO A 300 -18.58 -10.35 -20.54
N THR A 301 -18.66 -9.08 -20.16
CA THR A 301 -18.08 -8.61 -18.89
C THR A 301 -18.93 -9.07 -17.70
N SER A 302 -18.30 -9.42 -16.59
CA SER A 302 -18.96 -9.75 -15.32
C SER A 302 -18.78 -8.65 -14.28
N GLN A 303 -19.74 -8.53 -13.37
CA GLN A 303 -19.62 -7.65 -12.22
C GLN A 303 -18.52 -8.18 -11.27
N VAL A 304 -17.63 -7.30 -10.85
CA VAL A 304 -16.51 -7.69 -9.98
C VAL A 304 -16.99 -7.70 -8.53
N GLU A 305 -17.42 -8.85 -8.03
CA GLU A 305 -17.90 -9.03 -6.65
C GLU A 305 -16.87 -9.72 -5.74
N ILE A 306 -15.84 -10.31 -6.31
CA ILE A 306 -14.87 -11.13 -5.59
C ILE A 306 -14.11 -10.36 -4.50
N THR A 307 -14.02 -9.02 -4.58
CA THR A 307 -13.37 -8.16 -3.59
C THR A 307 -13.99 -8.26 -2.19
N HIS A 308 -15.22 -8.77 -2.09
CA HIS A 308 -15.88 -9.10 -0.81
C HIS A 308 -15.28 -10.33 -0.10
N LEU A 309 -14.48 -11.12 -0.82
CA LEU A 309 -13.79 -12.29 -0.31
C LEU A 309 -12.31 -12.04 -0.05
N LEU A 310 -11.71 -11.16 -0.87
CA LEU A 310 -10.27 -10.93 -0.81
C LEU A 310 -9.90 -10.23 0.50
N PRO A 311 -8.94 -10.76 1.26
CA PRO A 311 -8.46 -10.13 2.49
C PRO A 311 -8.01 -8.69 2.27
N PHE A 312 -8.24 -7.81 3.26
CA PHE A 312 -7.80 -6.41 3.19
C PHE A 312 -6.29 -6.25 2.96
N ASN A 313 -5.48 -7.23 3.41
CA ASN A 313 -4.02 -7.24 3.23
C ASN A 313 -3.57 -7.87 1.91
N THR A 314 -4.44 -8.00 0.93
CA THR A 314 -4.09 -8.43 -0.43
C THR A 314 -3.13 -7.43 -1.06
N ALA A 315 -1.94 -7.90 -1.45
CA ALA A 315 -0.90 -7.11 -2.09
C ALA A 315 -1.14 -6.95 -3.59
N LEU A 316 -1.57 -8.03 -4.23
CA LEU A 316 -2.03 -8.01 -5.62
C LEU A 316 -3.13 -9.04 -5.84
N PHE A 317 -3.93 -8.80 -6.85
CA PHE A 317 -4.81 -9.83 -7.38
C PHE A 317 -4.97 -9.72 -8.91
N PHE A 318 -5.28 -10.85 -9.51
CA PHE A 318 -5.56 -10.97 -10.93
C PHE A 318 -6.86 -11.75 -11.13
N TYR A 319 -7.93 -11.00 -11.43
CA TYR A 319 -9.30 -11.49 -11.58
C TYR A 319 -9.60 -11.75 -13.05
N HIS A 320 -10.38 -12.79 -13.30
CA HIS A 320 -10.84 -13.21 -14.60
C HIS A 320 -12.32 -13.57 -14.57
N ALA A 321 -13.02 -13.23 -15.66
CA ALA A 321 -14.42 -13.64 -15.87
C ALA A 321 -14.70 -13.95 -17.33
N VAL A 322 -15.47 -15.00 -17.53
CA VAL A 322 -15.95 -15.50 -18.83
C VAL A 322 -17.44 -15.80 -18.75
N ASP A 323 -18.10 -16.06 -19.86
CA ASP A 323 -19.52 -16.50 -19.85
C ASP A 323 -19.64 -17.95 -19.39
N ASP A 324 -18.85 -18.84 -20.00
CA ASP A 324 -18.82 -20.26 -19.68
C ASP A 324 -17.38 -20.78 -19.62
N PHE A 325 -16.96 -21.22 -18.43
CA PHE A 325 -15.60 -21.71 -18.21
C PHE A 325 -15.22 -22.90 -19.09
N ARG A 326 -16.17 -23.76 -19.40
CA ARG A 326 -15.93 -24.92 -20.26
C ARG A 326 -15.58 -24.49 -21.68
N SER A 327 -16.35 -23.57 -22.25
CA SER A 327 -16.05 -23.01 -23.57
C SER A 327 -14.70 -22.29 -23.60
N TYR A 328 -14.34 -21.62 -22.53
CA TYR A 328 -13.03 -20.97 -22.38
C TYR A 328 -11.88 -21.99 -22.41
N ILE A 329 -12.00 -23.09 -21.66
CA ILE A 329 -10.98 -24.16 -21.61
C ILE A 329 -10.87 -24.85 -22.96
N ASP A 330 -11.99 -25.13 -23.62
CA ASP A 330 -12.03 -25.77 -24.95
C ASP A 330 -11.31 -24.91 -26.01
N LYS A 331 -11.51 -23.57 -26.00
CA LYS A 331 -10.78 -22.63 -26.89
C LYS A 331 -9.27 -22.74 -26.71
N ARG A 332 -8.80 -22.95 -25.49
CA ARG A 332 -7.36 -23.10 -25.17
C ARG A 332 -6.80 -24.49 -25.45
N GLY A 333 -7.64 -25.45 -25.87
CA GLY A 333 -7.26 -26.83 -26.10
C GLY A 333 -6.88 -27.60 -24.82
N VAL A 334 -7.27 -27.09 -23.66
CA VAL A 334 -7.13 -27.77 -22.36
C VAL A 334 -8.35 -28.66 -22.16
N THR A 335 -8.13 -29.89 -21.73
CA THR A 335 -9.22 -30.83 -21.48
C THR A 335 -9.22 -31.30 -20.04
N PHE A 336 -10.42 -31.41 -19.46
CA PHE A 336 -10.61 -32.08 -18.19
C PHE A 336 -10.42 -33.58 -18.40
N THR A 337 -9.29 -34.11 -17.97
CA THR A 337 -8.97 -35.54 -18.11
C THR A 337 -8.59 -36.12 -16.75
N GLY A 338 -8.88 -37.41 -16.58
CA GLY A 338 -8.48 -38.17 -15.39
C GLY A 338 -9.05 -37.58 -14.10
N GLU A 339 -8.18 -37.05 -13.29
CA GLU A 339 -8.47 -36.63 -11.92
C GLU A 339 -9.28 -35.32 -11.82
N LEU A 340 -9.26 -34.49 -12.88
CA LEU A 340 -10.01 -33.24 -12.95
C LEU A 340 -11.36 -33.39 -13.66
N GLU A 341 -11.73 -34.58 -14.14
CA GLU A 341 -12.97 -34.78 -14.89
C GLU A 341 -14.20 -34.27 -14.13
N ASN A 342 -14.23 -34.45 -12.82
CA ASN A 342 -15.35 -34.00 -11.99
C ASN A 342 -15.35 -32.48 -11.73
N PHE A 343 -14.24 -31.78 -11.96
CA PHE A 343 -14.13 -30.33 -11.68
C PHE A 343 -14.96 -29.53 -12.69
N GLN A 344 -15.14 -30.01 -13.91
CA GLN A 344 -15.99 -29.38 -14.91
C GLN A 344 -17.46 -29.19 -14.50
N ASN A 345 -17.89 -29.91 -13.46
CA ASN A 345 -19.30 -29.90 -13.04
C ASN A 345 -19.60 -28.79 -12.04
N TRP A 346 -18.57 -28.21 -11.43
CA TRP A 346 -18.75 -27.21 -10.39
C TRP A 346 -18.00 -25.89 -10.63
N ILE A 347 -16.93 -25.86 -11.46
CA ILE A 347 -16.21 -24.61 -11.75
C ILE A 347 -17.16 -23.64 -12.45
N GLY A 348 -17.27 -22.43 -11.87
CA GLY A 348 -18.06 -21.34 -12.40
C GLY A 348 -17.27 -20.46 -13.37
N ASN A 349 -17.79 -19.28 -13.60
CA ASN A 349 -17.36 -18.37 -14.65
C ASN A 349 -16.36 -17.28 -14.16
N GLU A 350 -15.99 -17.31 -12.90
CA GLU A 350 -15.08 -16.31 -12.31
C GLU A 350 -13.98 -17.00 -11.48
N TRP A 351 -12.77 -16.49 -11.60
CA TRP A 351 -11.67 -16.89 -10.72
C TRP A 351 -10.72 -15.72 -10.47
N CYS A 352 -10.01 -15.78 -9.37
CA CYS A 352 -9.07 -14.77 -8.96
C CYS A 352 -7.85 -15.39 -8.30
N PHE A 353 -6.69 -15.11 -8.85
CA PHE A 353 -5.43 -15.36 -8.21
C PHE A 353 -5.06 -14.15 -7.34
N GLY A 354 -4.60 -14.38 -6.11
CA GLY A 354 -4.17 -13.32 -5.20
C GLY A 354 -2.90 -13.66 -4.43
N LEU A 355 -2.18 -12.62 -4.04
CA LEU A 355 -1.09 -12.68 -3.07
C LEU A 355 -1.42 -11.78 -1.90
N LEU A 356 -1.27 -12.30 -0.69
CA LEU A 356 -1.26 -11.47 0.51
C LEU A 356 0.04 -10.66 0.57
N GLU A 357 0.08 -9.67 1.43
CA GLU A 357 1.32 -8.97 1.75
C GLU A 357 2.35 -9.97 2.28
N PRO A 358 3.51 -10.16 1.59
CA PRO A 358 4.47 -11.19 1.93
C PRO A 358 4.99 -11.06 3.36
N LEU A 359 5.04 -12.18 4.08
CA LEU A 359 5.56 -12.26 5.44
C LEU A 359 7.09 -12.28 5.47
N ASP A 360 7.69 -12.90 4.46
CA ASP A 360 9.12 -13.09 4.30
C ASP A 360 9.53 -13.06 2.82
N GLU A 361 10.71 -13.54 2.51
CA GLU A 361 11.23 -13.57 1.14
C GLU A 361 10.51 -14.61 0.24
N ASN A 362 9.70 -15.52 0.79
CA ASN A 362 9.05 -16.58 0.07
C ASN A 362 7.57 -16.27 -0.25
N TYR A 363 7.33 -15.31 -1.15
CA TYR A 363 5.98 -14.87 -1.53
C TYR A 363 5.09 -16.02 -2.07
N GLU A 364 5.66 -17.14 -2.48
CA GLU A 364 4.91 -18.30 -2.97
C GLU A 364 4.03 -18.90 -1.87
N ASP A 365 4.44 -18.77 -0.60
CA ASP A 365 3.67 -19.23 0.57
C ASP A 365 2.50 -18.32 0.92
N ASP A 366 2.43 -17.11 0.36
CA ASP A 366 1.37 -16.11 0.60
C ASP A 366 0.27 -16.11 -0.47
N ALA A 367 0.24 -17.11 -1.36
CA ALA A 367 -0.65 -17.16 -2.50
C ALA A 367 -1.98 -17.86 -2.22
N PHE A 368 -3.04 -17.36 -2.86
CA PHE A 368 -4.35 -18.00 -2.87
C PHE A 368 -5.01 -17.89 -4.24
N LEU A 369 -5.92 -18.83 -4.51
CA LEU A 369 -6.76 -18.86 -5.71
C LEU A 369 -8.21 -19.00 -5.26
N VAL A 370 -9.07 -18.10 -5.70
CA VAL A 370 -10.52 -18.15 -5.47
C VAL A 370 -11.22 -18.51 -6.77
N VAL A 371 -12.09 -19.49 -6.73
CA VAL A 371 -12.85 -19.97 -7.90
C VAL A 371 -14.33 -19.95 -7.54
N LYS A 372 -15.15 -19.31 -8.33
CA LYS A 372 -16.60 -19.35 -8.17
C LYS A 372 -17.11 -20.76 -8.48
N ALA A 373 -18.01 -21.28 -7.68
CA ALA A 373 -18.62 -22.58 -7.88
C ALA A 373 -20.03 -22.41 -8.45
N LEU A 374 -20.38 -23.18 -9.48
CA LEU A 374 -21.75 -23.30 -9.96
C LEU A 374 -22.65 -23.92 -8.89
N ASP A 375 -22.09 -24.83 -8.10
CA ASP A 375 -22.74 -25.49 -6.96
C ASP A 375 -21.67 -25.85 -5.92
N SER A 376 -21.74 -25.21 -4.76
CA SER A 376 -20.76 -25.39 -3.69
C SER A 376 -20.82 -26.78 -3.05
N GLN A 377 -21.98 -27.44 -3.05
CA GLN A 377 -22.10 -28.81 -2.53
C GLN A 377 -21.42 -29.82 -3.47
N ILE A 378 -21.62 -29.66 -4.78
CA ILE A 378 -20.93 -30.49 -5.79
C ILE A 378 -19.42 -30.24 -5.71
N ALA A 379 -19.00 -28.96 -5.56
CA ALA A 379 -17.61 -28.63 -5.37
C ALA A 379 -17.00 -29.33 -4.15
N ALA A 380 -17.65 -29.21 -2.99
CA ALA A 380 -17.19 -29.85 -1.75
C ALA A 380 -17.10 -31.37 -1.87
N GLN A 381 -18.08 -32.01 -2.52
CA GLN A 381 -18.06 -33.48 -2.75
C GLN A 381 -16.93 -33.86 -3.69
N SER A 382 -16.76 -33.17 -4.83
CA SER A 382 -15.72 -33.43 -5.82
C SER A 382 -14.32 -33.31 -5.23
N LEU A 383 -14.09 -32.24 -4.44
CA LEU A 383 -12.82 -31.99 -3.76
C LEU A 383 -12.53 -33.05 -2.67
N ALA A 384 -13.55 -33.43 -1.90
CA ALA A 384 -13.41 -34.48 -0.88
C ALA A 384 -13.14 -35.85 -1.50
N GLU A 385 -13.77 -36.20 -2.62
CA GLU A 385 -13.50 -37.42 -3.38
C GLU A 385 -12.05 -37.44 -3.88
N ARG A 386 -11.59 -36.32 -4.43
CA ARG A 386 -10.21 -36.14 -4.90
C ARG A 386 -9.21 -36.32 -3.77
N ALA A 387 -9.45 -35.70 -2.62
CA ALA A 387 -8.59 -35.83 -1.44
C ALA A 387 -8.44 -37.28 -0.97
N ARG A 388 -9.51 -38.07 -1.05
CA ARG A 388 -9.49 -39.51 -0.68
C ARG A 388 -8.66 -40.39 -1.59
N LEU A 389 -8.50 -40.01 -2.88
CA LEU A 389 -7.76 -40.80 -3.86
C LEU A 389 -6.23 -40.74 -3.66
N PHE A 390 -5.72 -39.76 -2.90
CA PHE A 390 -4.30 -39.44 -2.80
C PHE A 390 -3.60 -39.73 -1.48
N GLY A 391 -4.23 -40.40 -0.51
CA GLY A 391 -3.52 -40.75 0.72
C GLY A 391 -4.24 -41.70 1.62
N ASP A 392 -3.55 -42.81 1.97
CA ASP A 392 -3.91 -43.68 3.09
C ASP A 392 -3.85 -42.98 4.46
N ASP A 393 -3.19 -41.85 4.55
CA ASP A 393 -3.20 -40.93 5.69
C ASP A 393 -3.99 -39.66 5.35
N LEU A 394 -5.30 -39.77 5.34
CA LEU A 394 -6.19 -38.62 5.54
C LEU A 394 -5.82 -37.99 6.88
N LYS A 395 -4.88 -37.08 6.90
CA LYS A 395 -4.80 -36.11 7.99
C LYS A 395 -6.19 -35.51 8.11
N ALA A 396 -6.82 -35.73 9.24
CA ALA A 396 -8.16 -35.27 9.51
C ALA A 396 -8.31 -33.87 8.99
N MET A 397 -9.40 -33.58 8.26
CA MET A 397 -9.72 -32.23 7.83
C MET A 397 -9.64 -31.35 9.07
N GLU A 398 -8.76 -30.35 9.03
CA GLU A 398 -8.70 -29.37 10.10
C GLU A 398 -9.95 -28.50 10.00
N GLU A 399 -10.70 -28.38 11.07
CA GLU A 399 -11.85 -27.46 11.14
C GLU A 399 -11.35 -26.13 11.70
N PHE A 400 -11.46 -25.09 10.89
CA PHE A 400 -11.19 -23.72 11.33
C PHE A 400 -12.50 -22.95 11.41
N LYS A 401 -12.87 -22.51 12.62
CA LYS A 401 -14.21 -21.98 12.91
C LYS A 401 -15.28 -23.00 12.50
N THR A 402 -16.06 -22.73 11.46
CA THR A 402 -17.09 -23.63 10.91
C THR A 402 -16.73 -24.21 9.55
N TYR A 403 -15.53 -23.90 9.05
CA TYR A 403 -15.07 -24.29 7.72
C TYR A 403 -14.13 -25.49 7.78
N PRO A 404 -14.45 -26.59 7.12
CA PRO A 404 -13.52 -27.71 6.95
C PRO A 404 -12.43 -27.29 5.93
N ILE A 405 -11.17 -27.42 6.34
CA ILE A 405 -10.01 -27.22 5.44
C ILE A 405 -9.54 -28.60 4.99
N GLY A 406 -9.53 -28.83 3.69
CA GLY A 406 -9.01 -30.04 3.08
C GLY A 406 -7.63 -29.83 2.50
N GLN A 407 -6.94 -30.94 2.19
CA GLN A 407 -5.65 -30.94 1.51
C GLN A 407 -5.75 -31.75 0.22
N LEU A 408 -5.12 -31.23 -0.85
CA LEU A 408 -5.07 -31.82 -2.19
C LEU A 408 -3.64 -31.90 -2.68
N SER A 409 -3.39 -32.85 -3.55
CA SER A 409 -2.17 -32.91 -4.37
C SER A 409 -2.54 -32.64 -5.82
N LEU A 410 -2.63 -31.37 -6.17
CA LEU A 410 -2.88 -30.86 -7.53
C LEU A 410 -1.71 -29.93 -7.87
N ASN A 411 -0.64 -30.48 -8.44
CA ASN A 411 0.58 -29.70 -8.70
C ASN A 411 0.39 -28.71 -9.86
N ASP A 412 0.52 -29.19 -11.10
CA ASP A 412 0.45 -28.32 -12.29
C ASP A 412 -0.97 -28.20 -12.84
N GLU A 413 -1.92 -29.01 -12.38
CA GLU A 413 -3.27 -29.08 -12.97
C GLU A 413 -4.07 -27.81 -12.76
N LEU A 414 -4.05 -27.22 -11.57
CA LEU A 414 -4.72 -25.94 -11.30
C LEU A 414 -4.07 -24.81 -12.09
N ASN A 415 -2.74 -24.81 -12.17
CA ASN A 415 -2.01 -23.80 -12.94
C ASN A 415 -2.39 -23.86 -14.42
N ASN A 416 -2.55 -25.05 -14.99
CA ASN A 416 -2.95 -25.24 -16.39
C ASN A 416 -4.41 -24.84 -16.65
N LEU A 417 -5.33 -25.14 -15.71
CA LEU A 417 -6.74 -24.77 -15.82
C LEU A 417 -6.93 -23.26 -15.80
N PHE A 418 -6.31 -22.58 -14.83
CA PHE A 418 -6.53 -21.18 -14.54
C PHE A 418 -5.47 -20.23 -15.12
N ASP A 419 -4.61 -20.74 -16.01
CA ASP A 419 -3.57 -20.00 -16.72
C ASP A 419 -2.62 -19.20 -15.84
N HIS A 420 -2.23 -19.79 -14.70
CA HIS A 420 -1.24 -19.18 -13.81
C HIS A 420 0.20 -19.41 -14.30
N GLN A 421 0.42 -19.30 -15.60
CA GLN A 421 1.77 -19.44 -16.19
C GLN A 421 2.77 -18.40 -15.66
N PHE A 422 2.24 -17.32 -15.10
CA PHE A 422 3.05 -16.24 -14.53
C PHE A 422 3.73 -16.64 -13.22
N LEU A 423 3.09 -17.48 -12.40
CA LEU A 423 3.63 -17.94 -11.11
C LEU A 423 3.26 -19.41 -10.93
N LYS A 424 4.23 -20.31 -11.05
CA LYS A 424 4.03 -21.74 -10.76
C LYS A 424 3.94 -21.94 -9.26
N ILE A 425 2.73 -21.80 -8.71
CA ILE A 425 2.45 -21.91 -7.28
C ILE A 425 1.64 -23.19 -7.04
N ASN A 426 2.01 -23.91 -6.01
CA ASN A 426 1.28 -25.08 -5.55
C ASN A 426 0.21 -24.65 -4.53
N PHE A 427 -1.01 -25.20 -4.63
CA PHE A 427 -2.13 -24.93 -3.76
C PHE A 427 -2.62 -26.19 -3.06
N PRO A 428 -1.93 -26.65 -2.02
CA PRO A 428 -2.25 -27.90 -1.37
C PRO A 428 -3.48 -27.84 -0.45
N TYR A 429 -3.92 -26.65 -0.04
CA TYR A 429 -5.04 -26.46 0.89
C TYR A 429 -6.26 -25.89 0.18
N TYR A 430 -7.47 -26.32 0.60
CA TYR A 430 -8.71 -25.76 0.11
C TYR A 430 -9.79 -25.65 1.18
N ALA A 431 -10.72 -24.72 0.98
CA ALA A 431 -11.99 -24.62 1.72
C ALA A 431 -13.10 -24.16 0.79
N VAL A 432 -14.34 -24.57 1.09
CA VAL A 432 -15.53 -24.09 0.39
C VAL A 432 -16.18 -23.01 1.23
N LEU A 433 -16.39 -21.84 0.62
CA LEU A 433 -16.85 -20.63 1.27
C LEU A 433 -18.01 -20.03 0.46
N ASP A 434 -19.24 -20.21 0.94
CA ASP A 434 -20.47 -19.85 0.24
C ASP A 434 -20.51 -20.41 -1.19
N GLU A 435 -20.50 -19.53 -2.21
CA GLU A 435 -20.47 -19.91 -3.63
C GLU A 435 -19.04 -19.98 -4.22
N TYR A 436 -18.00 -19.98 -3.38
CA TYR A 436 -16.61 -19.99 -3.83
C TYR A 436 -15.82 -21.16 -3.22
N VAL A 437 -14.83 -21.60 -3.97
CA VAL A 437 -13.77 -22.48 -3.48
C VAL A 437 -12.49 -21.66 -3.36
N VAL A 438 -11.90 -21.67 -2.20
CA VAL A 438 -10.60 -21.02 -1.96
C VAL A 438 -9.52 -22.08 -1.89
N PHE A 439 -8.49 -21.95 -2.68
CA PHE A 439 -7.26 -22.72 -2.60
C PHE A 439 -6.15 -21.83 -2.05
N ALA A 440 -5.23 -22.40 -1.27
CA ALA A 440 -4.11 -21.65 -0.71
C ALA A 440 -2.82 -22.46 -0.74
N SER A 441 -1.71 -21.74 -0.87
CA SER A 441 -0.36 -22.31 -0.86
C SER A 441 0.05 -22.80 0.53
N ASP A 442 -0.39 -22.13 1.58
CA ASP A 442 -0.12 -22.48 2.97
C ASP A 442 -1.39 -22.51 3.82
N LEU A 443 -1.36 -23.27 4.91
CA LEU A 443 -2.47 -23.41 5.84
C LEU A 443 -2.79 -22.09 6.57
N SER A 444 -1.78 -21.25 6.81
CA SER A 444 -1.98 -19.93 7.42
C SER A 444 -2.74 -19.00 6.49
N VAL A 445 -2.49 -19.06 5.18
CA VAL A 445 -3.14 -18.22 4.17
C VAL A 445 -4.63 -18.54 4.08
N ILE A 446 -5.00 -19.82 4.02
CA ILE A 446 -6.42 -20.15 3.95
C ILE A 446 -7.17 -19.73 5.24
N LYS A 447 -6.53 -19.88 6.41
CA LYS A 447 -7.07 -19.36 7.67
C LYS A 447 -7.23 -17.85 7.67
N ILE A 448 -6.27 -17.12 7.10
CA ILE A 448 -6.36 -15.65 6.93
C ILE A 448 -7.55 -15.29 6.03
N VAL A 449 -7.73 -15.96 4.90
CA VAL A 449 -8.86 -15.71 4.00
C VAL A 449 -10.18 -15.94 4.71
N LEU A 450 -10.35 -17.09 5.38
CA LEU A 450 -11.56 -17.44 6.11
C LEU A 450 -11.85 -16.48 7.28
N ASP A 451 -10.82 -16.14 8.05
CA ASP A 451 -10.95 -15.23 9.19
C ASP A 451 -11.36 -13.81 8.75
N ASN A 452 -10.70 -13.29 7.71
CA ASN A 452 -11.01 -11.98 7.17
C ASN A 452 -12.41 -11.91 6.56
N TYR A 453 -12.86 -12.98 5.91
CA TYR A 453 -14.22 -13.05 5.39
C TYR A 453 -15.26 -12.98 6.52
N GLU A 454 -15.13 -13.81 7.55
CA GLU A 454 -16.03 -13.83 8.71
C GLU A 454 -16.08 -12.49 9.45
N GLU A 455 -14.91 -11.87 9.65
CA GLU A 455 -14.77 -10.58 10.33
C GLU A 455 -15.08 -9.38 9.42
N ARG A 456 -15.36 -9.61 8.14
CA ARG A 456 -15.56 -8.57 7.10
C ARG A 456 -14.37 -7.63 6.97
N LEU A 457 -13.17 -8.15 7.12
CA LEU A 457 -11.90 -7.45 6.86
C LEU A 457 -11.43 -7.72 5.43
N THR A 458 -12.26 -7.36 4.46
CA THR A 458 -12.01 -7.59 3.03
C THR A 458 -11.68 -6.29 2.31
N LEU A 459 -11.15 -6.38 1.08
CA LEU A 459 -10.88 -5.20 0.25
C LEU A 459 -12.14 -4.34 0.08
N ALA A 460 -13.29 -4.95 -0.20
CA ALA A 460 -14.54 -4.23 -0.36
C ALA A 460 -15.02 -3.48 0.91
N SER A 461 -14.51 -3.83 2.07
CA SER A 461 -14.79 -3.14 3.35
C SER A 461 -13.69 -2.16 3.77
N ASP A 462 -12.55 -2.15 3.08
CA ASP A 462 -11.46 -1.20 3.33
C ASP A 462 -11.86 0.20 2.83
N PRO A 463 -11.93 1.22 3.71
CA PRO A 463 -12.33 2.57 3.31
C PRO A 463 -11.46 3.19 2.22
N ASP A 464 -10.16 2.90 2.21
CA ASP A 464 -9.23 3.42 1.22
C ASP A 464 -9.48 2.74 -0.15
N TYR A 465 -9.71 1.42 -0.15
CA TYR A 465 -10.09 0.69 -1.36
C TYR A 465 -11.45 1.13 -1.90
N MET A 466 -12.45 1.35 -1.05
CA MET A 466 -13.77 1.84 -1.47
C MET A 466 -13.71 3.21 -2.17
N VAL A 467 -12.81 4.10 -1.75
CA VAL A 467 -12.59 5.39 -2.43
C VAL A 467 -11.88 5.18 -3.76
N PHE A 468 -10.91 4.30 -3.80
CA PHE A 468 -10.15 3.93 -4.99
C PHE A 468 -11.05 3.29 -6.06
N GLU A 469 -11.85 2.29 -5.69
CA GLU A 469 -12.73 1.51 -6.57
C GLU A 469 -13.75 2.38 -7.32
N ARG A 470 -14.20 3.50 -6.75
CA ARG A 470 -15.13 4.46 -7.40
C ARG A 470 -14.61 5.05 -8.72
N ASN A 471 -13.30 4.96 -8.96
CA ASN A 471 -12.67 5.43 -10.18
C ASN A 471 -12.52 4.32 -11.25
N LEU A 472 -13.00 3.12 -10.96
CA LEU A 472 -12.91 1.95 -11.80
C LEU A 472 -14.29 1.58 -12.40
N THR A 473 -14.27 0.73 -13.43
CA THR A 473 -15.51 0.14 -13.98
C THR A 473 -16.02 -0.95 -13.05
N THR A 474 -17.34 -1.06 -12.93
CA THR A 474 -17.97 -2.09 -12.07
C THR A 474 -17.95 -3.48 -12.70
N THR A 475 -17.77 -3.57 -14.02
CA THR A 475 -17.72 -4.83 -14.78
C THR A 475 -16.41 -4.94 -15.54
N SER A 476 -15.88 -6.16 -15.64
CA SER A 476 -14.64 -6.44 -16.35
C SER A 476 -14.56 -7.91 -16.75
N ASN A 477 -13.76 -8.24 -17.78
CA ASN A 477 -13.32 -9.62 -18.03
C ASN A 477 -12.04 -9.94 -17.27
N ILE A 478 -11.15 -8.94 -17.18
CA ILE A 478 -9.86 -9.09 -16.51
C ILE A 478 -9.64 -7.85 -15.64
N PHE A 479 -9.24 -8.07 -14.39
CA PHE A 479 -8.91 -6.99 -13.48
C PHE A 479 -7.61 -7.29 -12.74
N PHE A 480 -6.62 -6.45 -12.97
CA PHE A 480 -5.35 -6.45 -12.26
C PHE A 480 -5.33 -5.33 -11.21
N TYR A 481 -5.07 -5.70 -9.97
CA TYR A 481 -4.89 -4.79 -8.83
C TYR A 481 -3.51 -5.00 -8.21
N PHE A 482 -2.86 -3.93 -7.87
CA PHE A 482 -1.54 -3.95 -7.28
C PHE A 482 -1.39 -2.86 -6.22
N ASN A 483 -1.14 -3.27 -4.99
CA ASN A 483 -0.83 -2.37 -3.89
C ASN A 483 0.68 -2.26 -3.71
N THR A 484 1.29 -1.20 -4.22
CA THR A 484 2.75 -1.02 -4.24
C THR A 484 3.36 -1.03 -2.84
N ALA A 485 2.66 -0.45 -1.86
CA ALA A 485 3.12 -0.37 -0.48
C ALA A 485 3.18 -1.75 0.19
N ARG A 486 2.22 -2.63 -0.11
CA ARG A 486 2.17 -4.01 0.40
C ARG A 486 3.06 -4.97 -0.39
N SER A 487 3.55 -4.55 -1.54
CA SER A 487 4.29 -5.40 -2.49
C SER A 487 5.80 -5.12 -2.53
N LEU A 488 6.34 -4.32 -1.63
CA LEU A 488 7.76 -3.94 -1.68
C LEU A 488 8.70 -5.14 -1.65
N GLU A 489 8.44 -6.12 -0.79
CA GLU A 489 9.27 -7.34 -0.71
C GLU A 489 9.14 -8.20 -1.98
N LEU A 490 7.92 -8.30 -2.51
CA LEU A 490 7.66 -8.95 -3.80
C LEU A 490 8.43 -8.27 -4.93
N LEU A 491 8.37 -6.94 -5.01
CA LEU A 491 9.10 -6.16 -6.03
C LEU A 491 10.61 -6.33 -5.90
N ASN A 492 11.14 -6.34 -4.68
CA ASN A 492 12.56 -6.58 -4.44
C ASN A 492 13.04 -7.93 -5.01
N ARG A 493 12.18 -8.93 -5.06
CA ARG A 493 12.49 -10.25 -5.60
C ARG A 493 12.25 -10.37 -7.11
N LEU A 494 11.20 -9.70 -7.61
CA LEU A 494 10.83 -9.78 -9.02
C LEU A 494 11.70 -8.92 -9.92
N LEU A 495 12.10 -7.74 -9.45
CA LEU A 495 12.76 -6.73 -10.25
C LEU A 495 14.29 -6.92 -10.29
N SER A 496 14.93 -6.37 -11.32
CA SER A 496 16.38 -6.36 -11.45
C SER A 496 17.06 -5.60 -10.30
N ASN A 497 18.27 -6.00 -9.93
CA ASN A 497 19.03 -5.36 -8.86
C ASN A 497 19.25 -3.86 -9.08
N SER A 498 19.38 -3.40 -10.34
CA SER A 498 19.51 -1.98 -10.68
C SER A 498 18.22 -1.22 -10.38
N LEU A 499 17.08 -1.78 -10.76
CA LEU A 499 15.77 -1.17 -10.55
C LEU A 499 15.40 -1.19 -9.05
N VAL A 500 15.70 -2.28 -8.35
CA VAL A 500 15.55 -2.37 -6.89
C VAL A 500 16.40 -1.31 -6.18
N ALA A 501 17.64 -1.10 -6.63
CA ALA A 501 18.51 -0.06 -6.07
C ALA A 501 17.95 1.36 -6.30
N ASP A 502 17.34 1.61 -7.46
CA ASP A 502 16.67 2.89 -7.75
C ASP A 502 15.38 3.05 -6.96
N ILE A 503 14.58 2.00 -6.81
CA ILE A 503 13.38 1.99 -5.95
C ILE A 503 13.80 2.22 -4.49
N ARG A 504 14.82 1.54 -3.96
CA ARG A 504 15.29 1.71 -2.59
C ARG A 504 15.86 3.10 -2.28
N LYS A 505 16.47 3.78 -3.26
CA LYS A 505 16.88 5.18 -3.13
C LYS A 505 15.69 6.15 -3.07
N GLY A 506 14.57 5.77 -3.69
CA GLY A 506 13.30 6.49 -3.75
C GLY A 506 12.12 5.67 -3.22
N ASP A 507 12.37 4.65 -2.36
CA ASP A 507 11.36 3.72 -1.85
C ASP A 507 10.15 4.43 -1.25
N LYS A 508 10.41 5.50 -0.51
CA LYS A 508 9.38 6.38 0.03
C LYS A 508 8.52 7.07 -1.03
N ASP A 509 9.04 7.26 -2.22
CA ASP A 509 8.32 7.91 -3.31
C ASP A 509 7.50 6.90 -4.14
N PHE A 510 8.02 5.69 -4.33
CA PHE A 510 7.34 4.66 -5.10
C PHE A 510 6.07 4.13 -4.41
N VAL A 511 6.12 3.88 -3.11
CA VAL A 511 4.96 3.41 -2.33
C VAL A 511 3.80 4.40 -2.30
N LYS A 512 4.06 5.68 -2.58
CA LYS A 512 3.03 6.72 -2.65
C LYS A 512 2.10 6.57 -3.85
N PHE A 513 2.49 5.82 -4.89
CA PHE A 513 1.66 5.46 -6.04
C PHE A 513 0.93 4.14 -5.75
N SER A 514 -0.02 4.18 -4.84
CA SER A 514 -0.74 3.00 -4.39
C SER A 514 -2.18 3.33 -4.02
N PRO A 515 -3.13 2.48 -4.41
CA PRO A 515 -2.97 1.32 -5.28
C PRO A 515 -2.95 1.67 -6.78
N VAL A 516 -2.66 0.66 -7.60
CA VAL A 516 -2.70 0.70 -9.07
C VAL A 516 -3.72 -0.33 -9.55
N ALA A 517 -4.54 0.03 -10.51
CA ALA A 517 -5.49 -0.89 -11.13
C ALA A 517 -5.47 -0.77 -12.66
N LEU A 518 -5.74 -1.90 -13.30
CA LEU A 518 -5.95 -1.98 -14.74
C LEU A 518 -7.04 -3.02 -15.02
N GLN A 519 -8.07 -2.62 -15.76
CA GLN A 519 -9.20 -3.46 -16.14
C GLN A 519 -9.30 -3.57 -17.65
N PHE A 520 -9.65 -4.76 -18.14
CA PHE A 520 -9.88 -5.01 -19.55
C PHE A 520 -11.30 -5.55 -19.72
N SER A 521 -12.09 -4.85 -20.52
CA SER A 521 -13.47 -5.17 -20.79
C SER A 521 -13.67 -5.34 -22.28
N GLN A 522 -14.16 -6.51 -22.71
CA GLN A 522 -14.40 -6.82 -24.10
C GLN A 522 -15.38 -5.81 -24.72
N TYR A 523 -15.00 -5.22 -25.84
CA TYR A 523 -15.80 -4.29 -26.62
C TYR A 523 -15.60 -4.56 -28.13
N GLN A 524 -16.57 -5.12 -28.79
CA GLN A 524 -16.49 -5.52 -30.21
C GLN A 524 -15.31 -6.48 -30.47
N ASP A 525 -14.31 -6.05 -31.23
CA ASP A 525 -13.12 -6.85 -31.58
C ASP A 525 -11.85 -6.40 -30.79
N ILE A 526 -11.99 -5.47 -29.83
CA ILE A 526 -10.92 -4.94 -28.99
C ILE A 526 -11.36 -4.92 -27.54
N PHE A 527 -10.45 -4.63 -26.62
CA PHE A 527 -10.75 -4.44 -25.20
C PHE A 527 -10.70 -2.97 -24.83
N PHE A 528 -11.77 -2.47 -24.22
CA PHE A 528 -11.71 -1.22 -23.48
C PHE A 528 -10.83 -1.41 -22.25
N THR A 529 -9.84 -0.56 -22.10
CA THR A 529 -8.88 -0.59 -21.00
C THR A 529 -9.15 0.59 -20.10
N ASN A 530 -9.42 0.33 -18.83
CA ASN A 530 -9.60 1.35 -17.79
C ASN A 530 -8.57 1.14 -16.69
N GLY A 531 -7.99 2.20 -16.20
CA GLY A 531 -7.02 2.13 -15.12
C GLY A 531 -7.05 3.35 -14.23
N TYR A 532 -6.53 3.17 -13.02
CA TYR A 532 -6.41 4.23 -12.04
C TYR A 532 -5.14 4.04 -11.20
N VAL A 533 -4.40 5.11 -11.03
CA VAL A 533 -3.22 5.17 -10.15
C VAL A 533 -3.45 6.30 -9.16
N GLN A 534 -3.47 5.98 -7.89
CA GLN A 534 -3.61 6.96 -6.82
C GLN A 534 -2.24 7.35 -6.28
N PHE A 535 -2.04 8.65 -6.03
CA PHE A 535 -0.87 9.15 -5.31
C PHE A 535 -1.29 9.68 -3.94
N SER A 536 -0.60 9.23 -2.90
CA SER A 536 -0.85 9.64 -1.52
C SER A 536 0.46 10.05 -0.85
N ALA A 537 0.62 11.33 -0.56
CA ALA A 537 1.86 11.86 0.02
C ALA A 537 2.22 11.21 1.38
N ASN A 538 1.22 10.73 2.12
CA ASN A 538 1.34 10.15 3.46
C ASN A 538 1.18 8.61 3.47
N MET A 539 1.43 7.93 2.36
CA MET A 539 1.13 6.51 2.20
C MET A 539 1.91 5.58 3.16
N GLU A 540 3.07 5.99 3.67
CA GLU A 540 3.81 5.23 4.70
C GLU A 540 2.99 4.96 5.96
N GLN A 541 2.05 5.86 6.29
CA GLN A 541 1.18 5.72 7.46
C GLN A 541 -0.08 4.88 7.18
N HIS A 542 -0.53 4.83 5.92
CA HIS A 542 -1.74 4.11 5.53
C HIS A 542 -1.49 2.63 5.17
N SER A 543 -0.30 2.29 4.68
CA SER A 543 0.02 0.92 4.24
C SER A 543 -0.08 -0.13 5.34
N ASN A 544 0.13 0.25 6.60
CA ASN A 544 0.11 -0.66 7.75
C ASN A 544 -1.22 -0.63 8.52
N ARG A 545 -2.19 0.23 8.13
CA ARG A 545 -3.46 0.33 8.85
C ARG A 545 -4.42 -0.77 8.40
N LEU A 546 -4.83 -1.61 9.35
CA LEU A 546 -5.77 -2.69 9.14
C LEU A 546 -7.22 -2.20 9.13
N TRP A 547 -7.56 -1.37 10.12
CA TRP A 547 -8.88 -0.79 10.26
C TRP A 547 -8.79 0.49 11.10
N GLN A 548 -9.86 1.26 11.01
CA GLN A 548 -10.12 2.41 11.88
C GLN A 548 -11.59 2.44 12.28
N VAL A 549 -11.86 2.91 13.49
CA VAL A 549 -13.23 3.08 13.98
C VAL A 549 -13.39 4.43 14.67
N LYS A 550 -14.44 5.15 14.32
CA LYS A 550 -14.75 6.47 14.86
C LYS A 550 -15.45 6.36 16.20
N LEU A 551 -14.93 7.05 17.23
CA LEU A 551 -15.60 7.23 18.51
C LEU A 551 -16.45 8.51 18.51
N GLU A 552 -17.33 8.69 19.52
CA GLU A 552 -18.13 9.91 19.65
C GLU A 552 -17.28 11.10 20.11
N GLY A 553 -16.33 10.85 21.01
CA GLY A 553 -15.31 11.80 21.44
C GLY A 553 -13.92 11.41 20.96
N GLN A 554 -12.93 12.23 21.28
CA GLN A 554 -11.54 11.89 20.99
C GLN A 554 -11.09 10.70 21.87
N PRO A 555 -10.39 9.68 21.30
CA PRO A 555 -9.82 8.59 22.09
C PRO A 555 -8.99 9.12 23.25
N SER A 556 -9.11 8.51 24.41
CA SER A 556 -8.47 8.97 25.64
C SER A 556 -7.97 7.79 26.47
N GLY A 557 -6.81 7.94 27.06
CA GLY A 557 -6.18 6.87 27.85
C GLY A 557 -5.49 5.83 26.97
N THR A 558 -5.06 4.73 27.61
CA THR A 558 -4.40 3.60 26.96
C THR A 558 -5.47 2.57 26.57
N PRO A 559 -5.51 2.09 25.32
CA PRO A 559 -6.32 0.93 24.95
C PRO A 559 -5.97 -0.28 25.81
N VAL A 560 -6.88 -1.23 25.98
CA VAL A 560 -6.63 -2.43 26.77
C VAL A 560 -7.12 -3.66 26.03
N PHE A 561 -6.25 -4.67 25.85
CA PHE A 561 -6.70 -5.96 25.35
C PHE A 561 -7.43 -6.73 26.45
N VAL A 562 -8.61 -7.23 26.08
CA VAL A 562 -9.41 -8.12 26.91
C VAL A 562 -9.72 -9.40 26.15
N THR A 563 -9.94 -10.49 26.91
CA THR A 563 -10.22 -11.78 26.27
C THR A 563 -11.72 -12.03 26.24
N ASN A 564 -12.23 -12.34 25.06
CA ASN A 564 -13.55 -12.88 24.90
C ASN A 564 -13.57 -14.31 25.43
N HIS A 565 -14.23 -14.51 26.57
CA HIS A 565 -14.26 -15.81 27.23
C HIS A 565 -15.10 -16.89 26.51
N TYR A 566 -15.77 -16.56 25.42
CA TYR A 566 -16.49 -17.54 24.58
C TYR A 566 -15.62 -18.06 23.43
N THR A 567 -14.86 -17.17 22.78
CA THR A 567 -14.04 -17.52 21.61
C THR A 567 -12.56 -17.65 21.91
N GLY A 568 -12.10 -17.09 23.05
CA GLY A 568 -10.66 -16.97 23.34
C GLY A 568 -9.99 -15.76 22.69
N GLU A 569 -10.63 -15.13 21.74
CA GLU A 569 -10.06 -14.01 20.96
C GLU A 569 -9.88 -12.75 21.80
N LYS A 570 -8.97 -11.88 21.34
CA LYS A 570 -8.76 -10.56 21.95
C LYS A 570 -9.78 -9.57 21.42
N GLU A 571 -10.28 -8.73 22.34
CA GLU A 571 -11.10 -7.55 22.08
C GLU A 571 -10.40 -6.33 22.68
N ILE A 572 -10.81 -5.14 22.33
CA ILE A 572 -10.17 -3.88 22.74
C ILE A 572 -11.15 -3.06 23.56
N LEU A 573 -10.77 -2.69 24.79
CA LEU A 573 -11.45 -1.65 25.55
C LEU A 573 -10.74 -0.32 25.29
N MET A 574 -11.50 0.71 24.93
CA MET A 574 -11.04 2.08 24.72
C MET A 574 -12.06 3.06 25.29
N GLN A 575 -11.60 4.14 25.90
CA GLN A 575 -12.48 5.23 26.30
C GLN A 575 -12.22 6.49 25.45
N ASP A 576 -13.18 7.39 25.44
CA ASP A 576 -13.08 8.69 24.80
C ASP A 576 -13.08 9.87 25.80
N SER A 577 -12.92 11.07 25.28
CA SER A 577 -12.93 12.32 26.04
C SER A 577 -14.30 12.68 26.65
N LEU A 578 -15.38 12.04 26.19
CA LEU A 578 -16.72 12.14 26.74
C LEU A 578 -16.97 11.11 27.86
N HIS A 579 -15.94 10.37 28.24
CA HIS A 579 -15.96 9.31 29.27
C HIS A 579 -16.85 8.13 28.88
N ILE A 580 -17.00 7.86 27.58
CA ILE A 580 -17.67 6.66 27.10
C ILE A 580 -16.61 5.56 26.96
N LEU A 581 -16.88 4.41 27.53
CA LEU A 581 -16.07 3.20 27.38
C LEU A 581 -16.66 2.34 26.26
N TYR A 582 -15.83 1.89 25.34
CA TYR A 582 -16.18 1.09 24.19
C TYR A 582 -15.56 -0.30 24.30
N LEU A 583 -16.29 -1.34 23.91
CA LEU A 583 -15.70 -2.62 23.56
C LEU A 583 -15.70 -2.76 22.04
N ILE A 584 -14.52 -3.02 21.49
CA ILE A 584 -14.26 -3.08 20.04
C ILE A 584 -13.71 -4.48 19.74
N THR A 585 -14.20 -5.13 18.67
CA THR A 585 -13.67 -6.41 18.20
C THR A 585 -12.28 -6.27 17.61
N LYS A 586 -11.56 -7.37 17.41
CA LYS A 586 -10.29 -7.40 16.70
C LYS A 586 -10.39 -6.81 15.28
N ALA A 587 -11.60 -6.81 14.69
CA ALA A 587 -11.93 -6.26 13.37
C ALA A 587 -12.37 -4.79 13.37
N GLY A 588 -12.32 -4.10 14.52
CA GLY A 588 -12.67 -2.68 14.59
C GLY A 588 -14.17 -2.40 14.76
N ARG A 589 -15.02 -3.41 15.00
CA ARG A 589 -16.45 -3.21 15.21
C ARG A 589 -16.78 -2.90 16.66
N ILE A 590 -17.49 -1.80 16.94
CA ILE A 590 -17.98 -1.48 18.28
C ILE A 590 -19.12 -2.45 18.66
N LEU A 591 -18.92 -3.19 19.75
CA LEU A 591 -19.94 -4.09 20.31
C LEU A 591 -20.92 -3.36 21.22
N TRP A 592 -20.40 -2.48 22.07
CA TRP A 592 -21.22 -1.65 22.96
C TRP A 592 -20.48 -0.37 23.39
N LYS A 593 -21.24 0.53 23.99
CA LYS A 593 -20.80 1.78 24.60
C LYS A 593 -21.36 1.88 26.01
N HIS A 594 -20.55 2.31 26.96
CA HIS A 594 -20.95 2.47 28.36
C HIS A 594 -20.52 3.83 28.89
N GLN A 595 -21.48 4.65 29.32
CA GLN A 595 -21.21 5.98 29.87
C GLN A 595 -20.66 5.89 31.30
N LEU A 596 -19.49 6.48 31.55
CA LEU A 596 -18.89 6.59 32.87
C LEU A 596 -19.10 7.98 33.45
N ASP A 597 -18.95 8.10 34.80
CA ASP A 597 -19.06 9.39 35.53
C ASP A 597 -17.79 10.26 35.37
N SER A 598 -16.66 9.65 35.11
CA SER A 598 -15.36 10.30 34.88
C SER A 598 -14.37 9.31 34.27
N PRO A 599 -13.18 9.73 33.82
CA PRO A 599 -12.21 8.84 33.19
C PRO A 599 -11.85 7.63 34.08
N VAL A 600 -11.53 6.52 33.42
CA VAL A 600 -10.90 5.34 34.06
C VAL A 600 -9.55 5.74 34.64
N MET A 601 -9.31 5.40 35.91
CA MET A 601 -8.11 5.75 36.67
C MET A 601 -7.19 4.56 36.88
N SER A 602 -7.72 3.33 36.94
CA SER A 602 -6.93 2.11 37.15
C SER A 602 -6.65 1.37 35.86
N GLU A 603 -5.83 0.35 35.95
CA GLU A 603 -5.87 -0.76 35.00
C GLU A 603 -7.30 -1.35 34.98
N ILE A 604 -7.69 -1.92 33.83
CA ILE A 604 -8.94 -2.67 33.72
C ILE A 604 -8.61 -4.15 33.98
N TYR A 605 -9.07 -4.65 35.11
CA TYR A 605 -8.81 -6.02 35.53
C TYR A 605 -9.89 -6.95 35.01
N LEU A 606 -9.48 -8.08 34.43
CA LEU A 606 -10.36 -9.18 34.07
C LEU A 606 -10.57 -10.08 35.27
N ILE A 607 -11.79 -10.16 35.82
CA ILE A 607 -12.11 -11.01 36.95
C ILE A 607 -13.23 -11.96 36.65
N ASP A 608 -13.19 -13.17 37.20
CA ASP A 608 -14.29 -14.12 37.20
C ASP A 608 -15.09 -13.97 38.51
N PHE A 609 -15.98 -12.96 38.48
CA PHE A 609 -16.80 -12.62 39.64
C PHE A 609 -17.73 -13.73 40.09
N TYR A 610 -18.33 -14.41 39.10
CA TYR A 610 -19.31 -15.48 39.34
C TYR A 610 -18.70 -16.88 39.50
N GLU A 611 -17.39 -17.01 39.36
CA GLU A 611 -16.62 -18.28 39.42
C GLU A 611 -17.13 -19.31 38.40
N ASN A 612 -17.49 -18.82 37.20
CA ASN A 612 -18.07 -19.61 36.12
C ASN A 612 -17.29 -19.48 34.81
N THR A 613 -16.05 -19.03 34.87
CA THR A 613 -15.11 -18.77 33.75
C THR A 613 -15.50 -17.60 32.85
N LYS A 614 -16.63 -16.93 33.09
CA LYS A 614 -17.02 -15.72 32.38
C LYS A 614 -16.39 -14.50 33.03
N LEU A 615 -15.68 -13.70 32.24
CA LEU A 615 -14.89 -12.57 32.73
C LEU A 615 -15.71 -11.28 32.74
N GLN A 616 -15.44 -10.43 33.73
CA GLN A 616 -15.96 -9.09 33.89
C GLN A 616 -14.83 -8.09 34.04
N TYR A 617 -15.08 -6.84 33.70
CA TYR A 617 -14.14 -5.72 33.66
C TYR A 617 -14.27 -4.90 34.96
N ALA A 618 -13.24 -4.97 35.84
CA ALA A 618 -13.19 -4.26 37.10
C ALA A 618 -12.22 -3.07 37.04
N PHE A 619 -12.66 -1.87 37.36
CA PHE A 619 -11.85 -0.65 37.36
C PHE A 619 -12.49 0.42 38.24
N ASN A 620 -11.76 1.50 38.52
CA ASN A 620 -12.36 2.66 39.18
C ASN A 620 -12.26 3.92 38.31
N THR A 621 -13.20 4.79 38.55
CA THR A 621 -13.18 6.20 38.18
C THR A 621 -12.92 7.06 39.41
N LYS A 622 -12.99 8.38 39.28
CA LYS A 622 -12.81 9.31 40.40
C LYS A 622 -13.86 9.10 41.52
N GLY A 623 -15.08 8.76 41.13
CA GLY A 623 -16.21 8.65 42.07
C GLY A 623 -16.65 7.23 42.42
N LYS A 624 -16.29 6.25 41.60
CA LYS A 624 -16.92 4.92 41.69
C LYS A 624 -15.94 3.79 41.36
N ILE A 625 -16.29 2.58 41.82
CA ILE A 625 -15.70 1.33 41.35
C ILE A 625 -16.72 0.66 40.43
N TYR A 626 -16.34 0.34 39.22
CA TYR A 626 -17.15 -0.35 38.23
C TYR A 626 -16.80 -1.83 38.13
N LEU A 627 -17.81 -2.63 37.85
CA LEU A 627 -17.68 -3.99 37.37
C LEU A 627 -18.73 -4.18 36.26
N ILE A 628 -18.22 -4.33 35.03
CA ILE A 628 -19.04 -4.38 33.81
C ILE A 628 -18.86 -5.76 33.18
N ASP A 629 -19.95 -6.38 32.75
CA ASP A 629 -19.88 -7.65 32.02
C ASP A 629 -19.52 -7.44 30.52
N ARG A 630 -19.33 -8.55 29.80
CA ARG A 630 -18.99 -8.48 28.36
C ARG A 630 -20.11 -7.89 27.50
N LYS A 631 -21.33 -7.77 28.00
CA LYS A 631 -22.43 -7.13 27.28
C LYS A 631 -22.48 -5.61 27.48
N GLY A 632 -21.59 -5.07 28.33
CA GLY A 632 -21.55 -3.66 28.67
C GLY A 632 -22.48 -3.29 29.82
N GLU A 633 -23.01 -4.26 30.55
CA GLU A 633 -23.96 -4.04 31.65
C GLU A 633 -23.23 -4.10 33.00
N ASN A 634 -23.68 -3.26 33.95
CA ASN A 634 -23.14 -3.30 35.30
C ASN A 634 -23.55 -4.62 35.99
N VAL A 635 -22.58 -5.28 36.61
CA VAL A 635 -22.80 -6.42 37.47
C VAL A 635 -23.56 -5.99 38.74
N SER A 636 -24.43 -6.84 39.26
CA SER A 636 -25.25 -6.57 40.45
C SER A 636 -24.46 -5.89 41.59
N ASN A 637 -25.05 -4.85 42.21
CA ASN A 637 -24.47 -3.97 43.22
C ASN A 637 -23.35 -3.02 42.73
N TYR A 638 -23.01 -3.04 41.45
CA TYR A 638 -22.09 -2.07 40.89
C TYR A 638 -22.84 -1.04 40.04
N PRO A 639 -22.31 0.18 39.90
CA PRO A 639 -21.03 0.69 40.46
C PRO A 639 -21.10 1.06 41.93
N ILE A 640 -20.03 0.83 42.68
CA ILE A 640 -19.88 1.18 44.09
C ILE A 640 -19.46 2.62 44.22
N LYS A 641 -20.22 3.45 44.93
CA LYS A 641 -19.84 4.84 45.20
C LYS A 641 -18.73 4.92 46.26
N LEU A 642 -17.68 5.66 45.97
CA LEU A 642 -16.56 5.90 46.90
C LEU A 642 -16.93 6.94 47.95
N PRO A 643 -16.45 6.82 49.20
CA PRO A 643 -16.68 7.77 50.28
C PRO A 643 -16.08 9.16 50.07
N ALA A 644 -15.05 9.27 49.24
CA ALA A 644 -14.41 10.50 48.81
C ALA A 644 -13.81 10.25 47.42
N ALA A 645 -13.45 11.30 46.68
CA ALA A 645 -12.86 11.19 45.37
C ALA A 645 -11.57 10.36 45.41
N ALA A 646 -11.45 9.39 44.53
CA ALA A 646 -10.20 8.60 44.36
C ALA A 646 -9.05 9.53 43.92
N THR A 647 -7.86 9.26 44.45
CA THR A 647 -6.64 10.00 44.09
C THR A 647 -5.69 9.16 43.23
N ASN A 648 -5.96 7.85 43.13
CA ASN A 648 -5.16 6.91 42.32
C ASN A 648 -6.04 5.83 41.69
N GLY A 649 -5.42 5.05 40.82
CA GLY A 649 -6.01 3.83 40.27
C GLY A 649 -6.17 2.74 41.34
N MET A 650 -7.27 2.00 41.30
CA MET A 650 -7.58 0.86 42.16
C MET A 650 -6.50 -0.24 42.01
N LEU A 651 -6.09 -0.81 43.16
CA LEU A 651 -5.36 -2.07 43.18
C LEU A 651 -6.32 -3.22 43.41
N LEU A 652 -6.25 -4.25 42.55
CA LEU A 652 -6.99 -5.50 42.71
C LEU A 652 -6.01 -6.60 43.10
N VAL A 653 -6.34 -7.37 44.15
CA VAL A 653 -5.53 -8.48 44.67
C VAL A 653 -6.37 -9.74 44.85
N ASP A 654 -5.89 -10.86 44.33
CA ASP A 654 -6.30 -12.20 44.66
C ASP A 654 -5.16 -12.90 45.41
N TYR A 655 -5.17 -12.85 46.73
CA TYR A 655 -4.04 -13.30 47.56
C TYR A 655 -3.67 -14.78 47.39
N GLU A 656 -4.66 -15.60 47.13
CA GLU A 656 -4.50 -17.06 47.09
C GLU A 656 -4.78 -17.66 45.73
N LYS A 657 -5.02 -16.80 44.70
CA LYS A 657 -5.41 -17.18 43.34
C LYS A 657 -6.68 -18.06 43.29
N LYS A 658 -7.63 -17.77 44.18
CA LYS A 658 -8.92 -18.49 44.34
C LYS A 658 -10.12 -17.66 43.89
N LYS A 659 -9.90 -16.58 43.12
CA LYS A 659 -10.95 -15.67 42.70
C LYS A 659 -11.64 -14.92 43.86
N ASP A 660 -10.96 -14.82 45.00
CA ASP A 660 -11.39 -14.06 46.17
C ASP A 660 -10.76 -12.66 46.15
N TYR A 661 -11.24 -11.86 45.23
CA TYR A 661 -10.68 -10.55 44.92
C TYR A 661 -10.89 -9.51 46.00
N ARG A 662 -9.85 -8.70 46.29
CA ARG A 662 -9.89 -7.51 47.14
C ARG A 662 -9.50 -6.28 46.33
N MET A 663 -10.20 -5.19 46.52
CA MET A 663 -10.03 -3.95 45.84
C MET A 663 -9.59 -2.86 46.81
N PHE A 664 -8.54 -2.09 46.50
CA PHE A 664 -8.02 -1.03 47.35
C PHE A 664 -7.93 0.27 46.57
N VAL A 665 -8.49 1.35 47.14
CA VAL A 665 -8.52 2.67 46.52
C VAL A 665 -8.13 3.72 47.53
N ALA A 666 -7.16 4.58 47.19
CA ALA A 666 -6.84 5.75 48.03
C ALA A 666 -7.71 6.96 47.62
N CYS A 667 -8.15 7.71 48.61
CA CYS A 667 -9.10 8.82 48.39
C CYS A 667 -8.53 10.16 48.94
N ALA A 668 -9.13 11.26 48.46
CA ALA A 668 -8.73 12.63 48.77
C ALA A 668 -8.83 13.02 50.26
N ASN A 669 -9.54 12.22 51.05
CA ASN A 669 -9.57 12.36 52.50
C ASN A 669 -8.34 11.75 53.22
N GLY A 670 -7.31 11.32 52.46
CA GLY A 670 -6.07 10.74 52.96
C GLY A 670 -6.21 9.31 53.50
N LYS A 671 -7.29 8.62 53.20
CA LYS A 671 -7.56 7.24 53.60
C LYS A 671 -7.51 6.27 52.43
N ILE A 672 -7.13 5.03 52.69
CA ILE A 672 -7.25 3.91 51.75
C ILE A 672 -8.43 3.07 52.15
N TYR A 673 -9.33 2.81 51.21
CA TYR A 673 -10.50 1.96 51.40
C TYR A 673 -10.28 0.62 50.74
N GLY A 674 -10.62 -0.45 51.43
CA GLY A 674 -10.63 -1.83 50.95
C GLY A 674 -12.04 -2.35 50.79
N TYR A 675 -12.29 -3.16 49.78
CA TYR A 675 -13.56 -3.79 49.46
C TYR A 675 -13.38 -5.26 49.10
N TYR A 676 -14.36 -6.09 49.48
CA TYR A 676 -14.54 -7.40 48.88
C TYR A 676 -15.06 -7.29 47.46
N LYS A 677 -14.92 -8.37 46.65
CA LYS A 677 -15.53 -8.43 45.30
C LYS A 677 -17.05 -8.20 45.33
N SER A 678 -17.75 -8.45 46.43
CA SER A 678 -19.17 -8.14 46.60
C SER A 678 -19.49 -6.64 46.80
N GLY A 679 -18.49 -5.79 46.87
CA GLY A 679 -18.62 -4.35 47.16
C GLY A 679 -18.75 -3.97 48.62
N LYS A 680 -18.76 -4.97 49.54
CA LYS A 680 -18.82 -4.70 50.97
C LYS A 680 -17.47 -4.19 51.45
N PRO A 681 -17.41 -3.19 52.36
CA PRO A 681 -16.15 -2.72 52.94
C PRO A 681 -15.38 -3.84 53.65
N LEU A 682 -14.04 -3.81 53.45
CA LEU A 682 -13.15 -4.77 54.07
C LEU A 682 -12.78 -4.30 55.50
N PRO A 683 -13.08 -5.10 56.55
CA PRO A 683 -12.69 -4.75 57.92
C PRO A 683 -11.19 -4.49 58.05
N GLY A 684 -10.78 -3.49 58.84
CA GLY A 684 -9.38 -3.12 59.05
C GLY A 684 -8.79 -2.17 58.03
N TRP A 685 -9.47 -1.97 56.88
CA TRP A 685 -8.98 -1.06 55.82
C TRP A 685 -9.65 0.32 55.85
N SER A 686 -9.79 0.86 57.04
CA SER A 686 -10.02 2.28 57.32
C SER A 686 -8.99 2.66 58.39
N PRO A 687 -7.69 2.84 58.04
CA PRO A 687 -6.68 3.15 59.01
C PRO A 687 -7.11 4.35 59.86
N GLN A 688 -6.96 4.27 61.20
CA GLN A 688 -7.27 5.37 62.12
C GLN A 688 -6.39 6.58 61.83
N GLU A 689 -5.15 6.36 61.27
CA GLU A 689 -4.24 7.40 60.84
C GLU A 689 -4.35 7.65 59.36
N LYS A 690 -4.40 8.91 58.94
CA LYS A 690 -4.36 9.32 57.52
C LYS A 690 -3.00 8.98 56.91
N VAL A 691 -3.04 8.38 55.71
CA VAL A 691 -1.82 8.04 54.94
C VAL A 691 -1.31 9.27 54.18
N GLY A 692 -2.18 10.25 53.94
CA GLY A 692 -1.94 11.38 53.05
C GLY A 692 -2.48 11.08 51.64
N ILE A 693 -2.30 12.01 50.73
CA ILE A 693 -2.74 11.87 49.34
C ILE A 693 -1.81 10.89 48.61
N VAL A 694 -2.35 9.79 48.16
CA VAL A 694 -1.61 8.78 47.40
C VAL A 694 -1.93 9.02 45.92
N LYS A 695 -0.95 9.47 45.14
CA LYS A 695 -1.13 9.80 43.71
C LYS A 695 -0.84 8.61 42.80
N PHE A 696 0.11 7.77 43.15
CA PHE A 696 0.52 6.62 42.34
C PHE A 696 -0.31 5.37 42.68
N PRO A 697 -0.50 4.44 41.71
CA PRO A 697 -1.16 3.17 41.99
C PRO A 697 -0.49 2.44 43.15
N MET A 698 -1.29 1.88 44.08
CA MET A 698 -0.80 1.00 45.11
C MET A 698 -0.25 -0.28 44.48
N ARG A 699 0.68 -0.94 45.18
CA ARG A 699 1.28 -2.19 44.71
C ARG A 699 1.09 -3.30 45.73
N TYR A 700 0.92 -4.51 45.25
CA TYR A 700 0.96 -5.72 46.07
C TYR A 700 2.16 -6.59 45.69
N VAL A 701 2.83 -7.09 46.71
CA VAL A 701 3.89 -8.10 46.54
C VAL A 701 3.86 -9.10 47.70
N PHE A 702 3.99 -10.37 47.38
CA PHE A 702 4.25 -11.43 48.34
C PHE A 702 5.75 -11.72 48.36
N SER A 703 6.35 -11.55 49.47
CA SER A 703 7.81 -11.70 49.61
C SER A 703 8.17 -12.19 51.02
N GLN A 704 9.10 -13.11 51.10
CA GLN A 704 9.58 -13.66 52.37
C GLN A 704 8.46 -14.19 53.28
N GLY A 705 7.46 -14.87 52.66
CA GLY A 705 6.30 -15.41 53.32
C GLY A 705 5.30 -14.38 53.90
N LYS A 706 5.37 -13.14 53.43
CA LYS A 706 4.55 -12.03 53.93
C LYS A 706 3.95 -11.22 52.78
N ASP A 707 2.71 -10.74 52.99
CA ASP A 707 2.06 -9.81 52.09
C ASP A 707 2.49 -8.38 52.36
N TYR A 708 2.73 -7.62 51.32
CA TYR A 708 2.99 -6.18 51.33
C TYR A 708 2.06 -5.46 50.39
N LEU A 709 1.24 -4.54 50.94
CA LEU A 709 0.52 -3.53 50.18
C LEU A 709 1.30 -2.22 50.37
N ILE A 710 1.71 -1.61 49.28
CA ILE A 710 2.64 -0.49 49.27
C ILE A 710 1.91 0.73 48.75
N ALA A 711 1.96 1.83 49.50
CA ALA A 711 1.41 3.11 49.11
C ALA A 711 2.45 4.20 49.29
N THR A 712 2.65 5.05 48.29
CA THR A 712 3.51 6.23 48.33
C THR A 712 2.64 7.48 48.30
N ASN A 713 2.75 8.34 49.34
CA ASN A 713 1.98 9.59 49.33
C ASN A 713 2.70 10.72 48.60
N GLU A 714 2.06 11.88 48.46
CA GLU A 714 2.60 13.02 47.74
C GLU A 714 3.83 13.67 48.47
N ALA A 715 3.98 13.43 49.75
CA ALA A 715 5.18 13.87 50.52
C ALA A 715 6.38 12.92 50.30
N GLY A 716 6.22 11.84 49.55
CA GLY A 716 7.24 10.83 49.33
C GLY A 716 7.35 9.78 50.41
N ASP A 717 6.42 9.77 51.38
CA ASP A 717 6.41 8.75 52.40
C ASP A 717 5.90 7.43 51.84
N ILE A 718 6.64 6.35 52.11
CA ILE A 718 6.29 4.99 51.67
C ILE A 718 5.74 4.20 52.85
N HIS A 719 4.56 3.70 52.71
CA HIS A 719 3.83 2.93 53.68
C HIS A 719 3.73 1.45 53.24
N PHE A 720 4.06 0.54 54.17
CA PHE A 720 3.94 -0.90 53.96
C PHE A 720 2.89 -1.48 54.89
N PHE A 721 1.84 -2.07 54.30
CA PHE A 721 0.74 -2.69 55.04
C PHE A 721 0.72 -4.19 54.83
N ASN A 722 0.17 -4.92 55.79
CA ASN A 722 -0.26 -6.30 55.59
C ASN A 722 -1.67 -6.37 55.04
N ARG A 723 -2.18 -7.60 54.73
CA ARG A 723 -3.54 -7.79 54.21
C ARG A 723 -4.66 -7.33 55.14
N LYS A 724 -4.41 -7.13 56.44
CA LYS A 724 -5.39 -6.65 57.40
C LYS A 724 -5.41 -5.11 57.57
N GLY A 725 -4.48 -4.41 56.93
CA GLY A 725 -4.32 -2.95 57.03
C GLY A 725 -3.39 -2.50 58.13
N ASP A 726 -2.74 -3.41 58.88
CA ASP A 726 -1.74 -3.05 59.89
C ASP A 726 -0.45 -2.70 59.22
N ARG A 727 0.28 -1.72 59.76
CA ARG A 727 1.59 -1.34 59.24
C ARG A 727 2.63 -2.40 59.57
N ARG A 728 3.44 -2.76 58.58
CA ARG A 728 4.57 -3.70 58.79
C ARG A 728 5.76 -3.04 59.41
N ASN A 729 5.97 -1.76 59.19
CA ASN A 729 7.04 -0.93 59.75
C ASN A 729 6.56 0.54 59.81
N LYS A 730 7.36 1.39 60.43
CA LYS A 730 7.14 2.84 60.40
C LYS A 730 7.20 3.32 58.95
N PRO A 731 6.44 4.35 58.55
CA PRO A 731 6.56 4.93 57.26
C PRO A 731 7.98 5.38 56.96
N VAL A 732 8.46 5.04 55.74
CA VAL A 732 9.76 5.52 55.30
C VAL A 732 9.59 6.94 54.79
N LYS A 733 10.11 7.92 55.50
CA LYS A 733 10.05 9.32 55.18
C LYS A 733 11.22 9.74 54.31
N LEU A 734 10.94 10.12 53.09
CA LEU A 734 11.99 10.58 52.16
C LEU A 734 12.00 12.11 52.02
N GLU A 735 10.91 12.78 52.47
CA GLU A 735 10.73 14.23 52.45
C GLU A 735 10.94 14.86 51.03
N LYS A 736 10.53 14.16 50.04
CA LYS A 736 10.66 14.53 48.62
C LYS A 736 9.36 14.28 47.82
N ASN A 737 8.93 15.29 47.09
CA ASN A 737 7.82 15.14 46.17
C ASN A 737 8.33 14.56 44.86
N PHE A 738 8.08 13.28 44.62
CA PHE A 738 8.46 12.59 43.39
C PHE A 738 7.45 12.87 42.26
N THR A 739 7.96 13.12 41.07
CA THR A 739 7.15 13.25 39.86
C THR A 739 6.82 11.89 39.24
N ASN A 740 7.69 10.90 39.47
CA ASN A 740 7.55 9.53 38.99
C ASN A 740 7.26 8.56 40.11
N ASP A 741 6.59 7.44 39.79
CA ASP A 741 6.37 6.36 40.74
C ASP A 741 7.65 5.56 40.98
N PHE A 742 7.76 4.96 42.15
CA PHE A 742 8.85 4.03 42.45
C PHE A 742 8.78 2.79 41.56
N ARG A 743 9.91 2.37 41.07
CA ARG A 743 10.09 1.10 40.34
C ARG A 743 10.50 0.01 41.30
N MET A 744 10.04 -1.22 41.08
CA MET A 744 10.29 -2.33 42.00
C MET A 744 11.17 -3.39 41.37
N ARG A 745 12.20 -3.83 42.12
CA ARG A 745 13.04 -5.00 41.81
C ARG A 745 12.79 -6.09 42.83
N LEU A 746 12.45 -7.29 42.38
CA LEU A 746 12.43 -8.47 43.22
C LEU A 746 13.84 -8.99 43.40
N THR A 747 14.19 -9.41 44.66
CA THR A 747 15.48 -10.00 45.00
C THR A 747 15.28 -11.27 45.83
N GLU A 748 16.28 -12.10 45.93
CA GLU A 748 16.24 -13.31 46.80
C GLU A 748 15.93 -12.97 48.26
N SER A 749 16.40 -11.80 48.73
CA SER A 749 16.19 -11.35 50.11
C SER A 749 14.95 -10.49 50.34
N GLY A 750 14.08 -10.32 49.30
CA GLY A 750 12.87 -9.52 49.38
C GLY A 750 12.63 -8.67 48.16
N PHE A 751 12.31 -7.39 48.30
CA PHE A 751 12.18 -6.45 47.21
C PHE A 751 12.79 -5.10 47.55
N GLN A 752 13.06 -4.34 46.52
CA GLN A 752 13.60 -3.00 46.59
C GLN A 752 12.81 -2.06 45.72
N LEU A 753 12.58 -0.83 46.16
CA LEU A 753 11.96 0.23 45.42
C LEU A 753 13.02 1.27 45.03
N PHE A 754 13.00 1.72 43.78
CA PHE A 754 13.94 2.69 43.24
C PHE A 754 13.19 3.89 42.65
N ASN A 755 13.75 5.07 42.88
CA ASN A 755 13.33 6.29 42.17
C ASN A 755 14.53 7.23 42.07
N VAL A 756 14.46 8.20 41.16
CA VAL A 756 15.48 9.22 40.96
C VAL A 756 14.82 10.59 40.98
N ASP A 757 15.34 11.55 41.70
CA ASP A 757 14.88 12.93 41.68
C ASP A 757 15.53 13.73 40.53
N LYS A 758 15.03 14.95 40.30
CA LYS A 758 15.57 15.85 39.29
C LYS A 758 16.98 16.37 39.58
N GLU A 759 17.47 16.17 40.77
CA GLU A 759 18.83 16.50 41.15
C GLU A 759 19.80 15.35 40.90
N GLY A 760 19.33 14.22 40.35
CA GLY A 760 20.11 13.00 40.09
C GLY A 760 20.42 12.20 41.36
N THR A 761 19.57 12.31 42.40
CA THR A 761 19.70 11.50 43.62
C THR A 761 18.90 10.21 43.44
N VAL A 762 19.54 9.07 43.51
CA VAL A 762 18.91 7.74 43.48
C VAL A 762 18.47 7.40 44.91
N TYR A 763 17.20 7.08 45.06
CA TYR A 763 16.55 6.60 46.27
C TYR A 763 16.33 5.10 46.19
N LYS A 764 16.78 4.38 47.21
CA LYS A 764 16.58 2.93 47.31
C LYS A 764 15.90 2.63 48.65
N VAL A 765 14.75 1.94 48.56
CA VAL A 765 14.02 1.57 49.79
C VAL A 765 13.78 0.05 49.77
N HIS A 766 14.18 -0.59 50.86
CA HIS A 766 14.06 -2.03 51.07
C HIS A 766 12.71 -2.39 51.71
N HIS A 767 12.29 -3.62 51.54
CA HIS A 767 11.03 -4.17 52.07
C HIS A 767 10.94 -4.09 53.62
N ASN A 768 12.09 -4.03 54.33
CA ASN A 768 12.14 -3.91 55.79
C ASN A 768 12.10 -2.45 56.27
N GLY A 769 11.97 -1.48 55.37
CA GLY A 769 11.90 -0.06 55.66
C GLY A 769 13.27 0.64 55.72
N ALA A 770 14.37 -0.06 55.53
CA ALA A 770 15.67 0.57 55.36
C ALA A 770 15.71 1.37 54.03
N SER A 771 16.24 2.57 54.12
CA SER A 771 16.38 3.45 52.95
C SER A 771 17.79 4.01 52.83
N SER A 772 18.20 4.25 51.60
CA SER A 772 19.45 4.95 51.27
C SER A 772 19.20 5.89 50.10
N SER A 773 19.93 6.99 50.06
CA SER A 773 19.94 7.91 48.92
C SER A 773 21.37 8.29 48.58
N GLN A 774 21.67 8.37 47.30
CA GLN A 774 23.00 8.71 46.84
C GLN A 774 22.87 9.58 45.57
N LYS A 775 23.58 10.73 45.63
CA LYS A 775 23.64 11.60 44.45
C LYS A 775 24.59 10.99 43.40
N GLN A 776 24.14 10.94 42.18
CA GLN A 776 24.85 10.38 41.03
C GLN A 776 25.02 11.45 39.95
N PRO A 777 26.12 12.21 39.91
CA PRO A 777 26.29 13.34 38.98
C PRO A 777 26.29 12.94 37.49
N ALA A 778 26.58 11.65 37.20
CA ALA A 778 26.56 11.12 35.85
C ALA A 778 25.15 10.96 35.27
N LEU A 779 24.11 10.94 36.11
CA LEU A 779 22.74 10.75 35.65
C LEU A 779 22.13 12.06 35.14
N PRO A 780 21.22 11.98 34.14
CA PRO A 780 20.51 13.15 33.65
C PRO A 780 19.73 13.88 34.72
N GLN A 781 19.73 15.19 34.67
CA GLN A 781 18.95 16.07 35.56
C GLN A 781 17.71 16.67 34.89
N SER A 782 17.58 16.48 33.58
CA SER A 782 16.45 16.89 32.80
C SER A 782 15.75 15.67 32.20
N PHE A 783 14.66 15.25 32.79
CA PHE A 783 13.80 14.17 32.31
C PHE A 783 12.38 14.35 32.86
N PHE A 784 11.40 13.81 32.16
CA PHE A 784 10.00 13.83 32.62
C PHE A 784 9.52 12.44 33.08
N ASP A 785 10.16 11.34 32.61
CA ASP A 785 9.84 9.99 33.05
C ASP A 785 11.12 9.19 33.33
N PHE A 786 11.00 8.23 34.23
CA PHE A 786 12.07 7.33 34.69
C PHE A 786 11.57 5.90 34.73
N GLN A 787 12.28 5.00 34.09
CA GLN A 787 12.05 3.57 34.19
C GLN A 787 13.25 2.86 34.77
N TYR A 788 13.02 1.79 35.57
CA TYR A 788 14.04 0.89 36.07
C TYR A 788 13.55 -0.53 35.81
N THR A 789 14.12 -1.20 34.87
CA THR A 789 13.62 -2.48 34.35
C THR A 789 14.73 -3.26 33.66
N ASP A 790 14.67 -4.57 33.73
CA ASP A 790 15.42 -5.47 32.86
C ASP A 790 14.61 -5.61 31.55
N LEU A 791 14.95 -4.80 30.54
CA LEU A 791 14.17 -4.75 29.31
C LEU A 791 14.50 -5.93 28.37
N ASN A 792 15.78 -6.26 28.25
CA ASN A 792 16.28 -7.33 27.39
C ASN A 792 16.27 -8.73 28.03
N GLY A 793 15.93 -8.83 29.31
CA GLY A 793 15.81 -10.10 30.03
C GLY A 793 17.15 -10.76 30.42
N ASP A 794 18.27 -10.02 30.44
CA ASP A 794 19.58 -10.54 30.75
C ASP A 794 19.85 -10.64 32.25
N GLY A 795 18.92 -10.20 33.11
CA GLY A 795 19.02 -10.19 34.58
C GLY A 795 19.63 -8.91 35.13
N SER A 796 20.18 -8.04 34.31
CA SER A 796 20.63 -6.70 34.67
C SER A 796 19.48 -5.70 34.54
N TYR A 797 19.45 -4.68 35.41
CA TYR A 797 18.38 -3.67 35.34
C TYR A 797 18.96 -2.36 34.80
N GLU A 798 18.28 -1.81 33.79
CA GLU A 798 18.64 -0.52 33.23
C GLU A 798 17.87 0.62 33.90
N MET A 799 18.51 1.77 33.97
CA MET A 799 17.92 3.06 34.30
C MET A 799 17.68 3.85 33.02
N ILE A 800 16.42 4.13 32.72
CA ILE A 800 16.03 4.80 31.48
C ILE A 800 15.42 6.16 31.83
N PHE A 801 16.08 7.21 31.36
CA PHE A 801 15.69 8.60 31.60
C PHE A 801 15.15 9.17 30.30
N ILE A 802 13.90 9.62 30.31
CA ILE A 802 13.21 10.06 29.10
C ILE A 802 13.03 11.57 29.20
N ASP A 803 13.64 12.28 28.26
CA ASP A 803 13.45 13.70 28.04
C ASP A 803 12.59 13.96 26.78
N SER A 804 12.44 15.24 26.41
CA SER A 804 11.58 15.63 25.29
C SER A 804 12.06 15.13 23.92
N PHE A 805 13.32 14.72 23.77
CA PHE A 805 13.91 14.38 22.48
C PHE A 805 14.78 13.13 22.49
N ALA A 806 14.99 12.54 23.65
CA ALA A 806 15.82 11.34 23.79
C ALA A 806 15.42 10.47 24.99
N ALA A 807 15.77 9.19 24.91
CA ALA A 807 15.75 8.28 26.06
C ALA A 807 17.18 7.83 26.35
N LYS A 808 17.74 8.27 27.45
CA LYS A 808 19.10 7.89 27.88
C LYS A 808 19.08 6.66 28.76
N VAL A 809 19.78 5.64 28.35
CA VAL A 809 19.80 4.33 28.99
C VAL A 809 21.15 4.09 29.67
N PHE A 810 21.12 3.77 30.96
CA PHE A 810 22.28 3.48 31.75
C PHE A 810 22.19 2.06 32.33
N ASN A 811 23.29 1.35 32.34
CA ASN A 811 23.41 0.08 33.07
C ASN A 811 23.58 0.28 34.59
N GLU A 812 23.64 -0.81 35.37
CA GLU A 812 23.84 -0.76 36.84
C GLU A 812 25.16 -0.12 37.26
N LYS A 813 26.14 -0.02 36.38
CA LYS A 813 27.44 0.64 36.63
C LYS A 813 27.39 2.12 36.28
N LEU A 814 26.26 2.66 35.90
CA LEU A 814 26.06 4.05 35.47
C LEU A 814 26.80 4.41 34.17
N GLU A 815 27.05 3.43 33.32
CA GLU A 815 27.56 3.61 31.96
C GLU A 815 26.37 3.79 30.99
N GLU A 816 26.43 4.80 30.14
CA GLU A 816 25.41 5.02 29.09
C GLU A 816 25.58 3.97 27.99
N ILE A 817 24.54 3.19 27.74
CA ILE A 817 24.58 2.06 26.80
C ILE A 817 23.77 2.32 25.54
N ALA A 818 22.79 3.23 25.58
CA ALA A 818 21.99 3.61 24.42
C ALA A 818 21.37 5.00 24.61
N THR A 819 21.13 5.71 23.49
CA THR A 819 20.43 6.99 23.51
C THR A 819 19.59 7.14 22.21
N PRO A 820 18.45 6.42 22.09
CA PRO A 820 17.51 6.69 21.01
C PRO A 820 17.03 8.14 21.05
N THR A 821 17.04 8.80 19.89
CA THR A 821 16.66 10.20 19.71
C THR A 821 15.44 10.34 18.82
N PHE A 822 14.68 11.42 19.01
CA PHE A 822 13.42 11.69 18.29
C PHE A 822 13.46 13.06 17.64
N ASN A 823 12.93 13.15 16.42
CA ASN A 823 12.82 14.40 15.67
C ASN A 823 11.66 15.28 16.15
N GLN A 824 10.77 14.73 16.99
CA GLN A 824 9.60 15.38 17.53
C GLN A 824 9.64 15.36 19.06
N LYS A 825 8.97 16.33 19.69
CA LYS A 825 8.92 16.41 21.15
C LYS A 825 8.08 15.27 21.72
N ILE A 826 8.70 14.42 22.52
CA ILE A 826 8.04 13.35 23.28
C ILE A 826 7.48 13.93 24.58
N ASP A 827 6.26 13.60 24.93
CA ASP A 827 5.60 14.02 26.16
C ASP A 827 5.12 12.87 27.05
N LYS A 828 5.15 11.63 26.56
CA LYS A 828 4.80 10.44 27.34
C LYS A 828 5.61 9.23 26.87
N ALA A 829 5.98 8.38 27.82
CA ALA A 829 6.59 7.09 27.54
C ALA A 829 6.00 5.98 28.44
N PHE A 830 6.02 4.75 27.96
CA PHE A 830 5.44 3.60 28.64
C PHE A 830 6.10 2.30 28.20
N LEU A 831 6.18 1.35 29.14
CA LEU A 831 6.69 0.02 28.84
C LEU A 831 5.63 -0.79 28.09
N LEU A 832 6.07 -1.46 27.04
CA LEU A 832 5.28 -2.42 26.28
C LEU A 832 5.78 -3.83 26.53
N ASN A 833 4.86 -4.76 26.74
CA ASN A 833 5.15 -6.18 26.82
C ASN A 833 4.24 -6.90 25.82
N THR A 834 4.82 -7.35 24.71
CA THR A 834 4.09 -7.96 23.61
C THR A 834 4.56 -9.38 23.41
N SER A 835 3.76 -10.38 23.84
CA SER A 835 4.02 -11.80 23.55
C SER A 835 5.47 -12.25 23.88
N GLY A 836 6.01 -11.74 25.01
CA GLY A 836 7.37 -12.08 25.46
C GLY A 836 8.48 -11.14 25.02
N GLN A 837 8.24 -10.21 24.10
CA GLN A 837 9.17 -9.12 23.77
C GLN A 837 8.77 -7.86 24.51
N LYS A 838 9.76 -7.20 25.11
CA LYS A 838 9.59 -5.94 25.81
C LYS A 838 10.12 -4.79 24.94
N GLY A 839 9.62 -3.60 25.16
CA GLY A 839 10.06 -2.41 24.47
C GLY A 839 9.47 -1.16 25.12
N ILE A 840 9.77 -0.01 24.53
CA ILE A 840 9.29 1.27 25.04
C ILE A 840 8.50 1.97 23.94
N GLY A 841 7.25 2.31 24.28
CA GLY A 841 6.42 3.18 23.47
C GLY A 841 6.59 4.64 23.86
N TYR A 842 6.60 5.53 22.88
CA TYR A 842 6.70 6.97 23.10
C TYR A 842 5.57 7.67 22.34
N LEU A 843 5.07 8.75 22.93
CA LEU A 843 4.00 9.57 22.37
C LEU A 843 4.48 11.01 22.21
N SER A 844 4.23 11.57 21.03
CA SER A 844 4.35 12.98 20.73
C SER A 844 2.94 13.53 20.43
N SER A 845 2.26 14.01 21.46
CA SER A 845 0.90 14.52 21.32
C SER A 845 0.82 15.75 20.40
N ALA A 846 1.85 16.58 20.37
CA ALA A 846 1.90 17.78 19.52
C ALA A 846 1.99 17.47 18.03
N SER A 847 2.64 16.37 17.63
CA SER A 847 2.74 15.94 16.23
C SER A 847 1.72 14.88 15.85
N GLY A 848 0.98 14.31 16.82
CA GLY A 848 0.06 13.21 16.57
C GLY A 848 0.77 11.91 16.19
N ASN A 849 1.96 11.67 16.70
CA ASN A 849 2.79 10.51 16.36
C ASN A 849 3.16 9.67 17.57
N ILE A 850 3.21 8.36 17.34
CA ILE A 850 3.73 7.39 18.29
C ILE A 850 5.02 6.76 17.75
N TYR A 851 5.92 6.36 18.66
CA TYR A 851 7.22 5.74 18.35
C TYR A 851 7.43 4.51 19.22
N TYR A 852 8.31 3.62 18.78
CA TYR A 852 8.64 2.40 19.50
C TYR A 852 10.13 2.08 19.38
N THR A 853 10.74 1.66 20.49
CA THR A 853 12.04 1.01 20.51
C THR A 853 11.92 -0.40 21.10
N ASP A 854 12.67 -1.33 20.56
CA ASP A 854 12.72 -2.73 21.01
C ASP A 854 13.49 -2.89 22.34
N GLU A 855 13.65 -4.15 22.77
CA GLU A 855 14.41 -4.52 23.96
C GLU A 855 15.91 -4.16 23.90
N ASN A 856 16.44 -3.91 22.71
CA ASN A 856 17.81 -3.46 22.47
C ASN A 856 17.91 -1.95 22.24
N TYR A 857 16.82 -1.21 22.53
CA TYR A 857 16.70 0.24 22.36
C TYR A 857 16.81 0.74 20.92
N GLN A 858 16.62 -0.17 19.93
CA GLN A 858 16.66 0.20 18.52
C GLN A 858 15.28 0.71 18.08
N PRO A 859 15.21 1.83 17.34
CA PRO A 859 13.98 2.29 16.74
C PRO A 859 13.43 1.28 15.73
N ASN A 860 12.14 1.00 15.81
CA ASN A 860 11.47 0.14 14.84
C ASN A 860 11.15 0.93 13.56
N ALA A 861 11.50 0.38 12.41
CA ALA A 861 11.36 1.04 11.10
C ALA A 861 9.91 1.32 10.67
N ALA A 862 8.93 0.60 11.23
CA ALA A 862 7.50 0.83 10.94
C ALA A 862 6.95 2.11 11.62
N PHE A 863 7.73 2.75 12.51
CA PHE A 863 7.33 3.99 13.19
C PHE A 863 8.07 5.21 12.62
N PRO A 864 7.52 6.43 12.71
CA PRO A 864 6.32 6.80 13.48
C PRO A 864 5.00 6.37 12.85
N LEU A 865 4.00 6.04 13.70
CA LEU A 865 2.62 5.84 13.29
C LEU A 865 1.75 7.00 13.80
N ASN A 866 0.58 7.22 13.15
CA ASN A 866 -0.36 8.23 13.61
C ASN A 866 -1.03 7.78 14.92
N GLY A 867 -0.92 8.59 15.97
CA GLY A 867 -1.51 8.30 17.27
C GLY A 867 -1.31 9.43 18.27
N CYS A 868 -2.37 9.73 19.03
CA CYS A 868 -2.40 10.73 20.11
C CYS A 868 -2.63 10.11 21.49
N THR A 869 -2.72 8.79 21.58
CA THR A 869 -2.82 8.06 22.84
C THR A 869 -1.64 7.12 23.01
N PRO A 870 -1.32 6.66 24.23
CA PRO A 870 -0.52 5.47 24.38
C PRO A 870 -1.13 4.32 23.59
N PHE A 871 -0.31 3.40 23.15
CA PHE A 871 -0.74 2.27 22.34
C PHE A 871 -0.43 0.92 23.01
N ILE A 872 -1.07 -0.10 22.51
CA ILE A 872 -0.81 -1.50 22.90
C ILE A 872 -0.48 -2.31 21.65
N ALA A 873 0.18 -3.44 21.85
CA ALA A 873 0.56 -4.32 20.75
C ALA A 873 0.27 -5.78 21.10
N ALA A 874 -0.26 -6.54 20.17
CA ALA A 874 -0.42 -7.99 20.25
C ALA A 874 -0.53 -8.61 18.87
N ASP A 875 -0.27 -9.91 18.77
CA ASP A 875 -0.74 -10.70 17.63
C ASP A 875 -2.25 -10.93 17.80
N LEU A 876 -3.06 -10.19 17.07
CA LEU A 876 -4.52 -10.26 17.13
C LEU A 876 -5.11 -11.38 16.28
N PHE A 877 -4.42 -11.77 15.22
CA PHE A 877 -4.91 -12.65 14.18
C PHE A 877 -4.17 -14.00 14.14
N GLU A 878 -3.26 -14.23 15.11
CA GLU A 878 -2.45 -15.44 15.20
C GLU A 878 -1.60 -15.71 13.94
N THR A 879 -1.14 -14.62 13.33
CA THR A 879 -0.34 -14.62 12.09
C THR A 879 1.16 -14.48 12.35
N GLY A 880 1.59 -14.37 13.61
CA GLY A 880 2.97 -14.02 13.97
C GLY A 880 3.27 -12.53 13.87
N ARG A 881 2.36 -11.72 13.31
CA ARG A 881 2.52 -10.26 13.18
C ARG A 881 1.89 -9.52 14.36
N LYS A 882 2.52 -8.43 14.75
CA LYS A 882 2.00 -7.57 15.80
C LYS A 882 1.05 -6.53 15.22
N VAL A 883 -0.05 -6.32 15.92
CA VAL A 883 -1.00 -5.25 15.65
C VAL A 883 -0.89 -4.20 16.76
N ILE A 884 -0.66 -2.95 16.36
CA ILE A 884 -0.62 -1.78 17.23
C ILE A 884 -2.02 -1.16 17.26
N ILE A 885 -2.58 -0.94 18.45
CA ILE A 885 -3.84 -0.21 18.62
C ILE A 885 -3.56 1.13 19.28
N ALA A 886 -3.94 2.22 18.61
CA ALA A 886 -3.77 3.59 19.07
C ALA A 886 -4.97 4.46 18.71
N GLY A 887 -5.31 5.42 19.55
CA GLY A 887 -6.25 6.48 19.21
C GLY A 887 -5.52 7.66 18.58
N ASP A 888 -6.09 8.28 17.54
CA ASP A 888 -5.56 9.50 16.92
C ASP A 888 -6.16 10.78 17.47
N CYS A 889 -5.67 11.93 16.98
CA CYS A 889 -6.17 13.26 17.38
C CYS A 889 -7.49 13.64 16.69
N GLU A 890 -7.96 12.88 15.72
CA GLU A 890 -9.16 13.16 14.93
C GLU A 890 -10.39 12.39 15.41
N GLY A 891 -10.23 11.54 16.44
CA GLY A 891 -11.32 10.77 17.04
C GLY A 891 -11.45 9.35 16.52
N TRP A 892 -10.42 8.81 15.87
CA TRP A 892 -10.39 7.44 15.42
C TRP A 892 -9.54 6.56 16.32
N VAL A 893 -9.92 5.32 16.46
CA VAL A 893 -9.06 4.25 16.96
C VAL A 893 -8.57 3.49 15.74
N ASN A 894 -7.24 3.38 15.61
CA ASN A 894 -6.57 2.76 14.48
C ASN A 894 -5.89 1.46 14.91
N ALA A 895 -5.93 0.46 14.05
CA ALA A 895 -5.13 -0.75 14.14
C ALA A 895 -4.07 -0.74 13.03
N TYR A 896 -2.82 -0.88 13.40
CA TYR A 896 -1.70 -0.93 12.47
C TYR A 896 -1.00 -2.28 12.58
N GLN A 897 -0.79 -2.94 11.46
CA GLN A 897 0.07 -4.12 11.41
C GLN A 897 1.53 -3.68 11.29
N VAL A 898 2.39 -4.24 12.12
CA VAL A 898 3.84 -3.96 12.09
C VAL A 898 4.62 -5.26 11.98
N LYS A 899 5.72 -5.19 11.26
CA LYS A 899 6.64 -6.32 11.06
C LYS A 899 7.47 -6.58 12.32
#